data_cbf57e6a67c9a771c48a0255e8c7ca1a
#
_entry.id   cbf57e6a67c9a771c48a0255e8c7ca1a
#
_cell.length_a   1.000
_cell.length_b   1.000
_cell.length_c   1.000
_cell.angle_alpha   90.00
_cell.angle_beta   90.00
_cell.angle_gamma   90.00
#
_symmetry.space_group_name_H-M   'P 1'
#
loop_
_entity.id
_entity.type
_entity.pdbx_description
1 polymer ?
#
loop_
_entity_poly.entity_id
_entity_poly.type
_entity_poly.pdbx_seq_one_letter_code
_entity_poly.pdbx_strand_id
1 'polypeptide(L)'
;MSQRVFSILSTVQNDHLTLTIHTDGTWSVHTRMGPPARISRARWAARLLDNGEDLHVRSTHTYVEEVDEGEVDTPLGSANEVILTHAPVADGVRLHWRARLYHHQPYMSIAVGVSLPREGIRLQRFMPMAVEPPQGHILMEGLGPRWTFFVDGWHSWSFSGILADNQKQPRSRIAYFDGPMGFDVGHPPPNQVGHFLSHTLGVLTGLAAEAPSLVLAWTRQRIRVGLVEVQREPGPDPSVWAWEDGEGMELTPGDVHWSEPLLVQIVPAGTGDPLGHAAYAIGMMSEARVQEKTPVGWCTWYHYFQNIDPNIVRTNVRALHDVHPELPVEMAQIDDGYEAAVGDWLQTKPAFQGQMDILAREIERAGFTPGLWLAPFIVQSKAAIAREHPDWLLKDDAGKPVRAGFLWNGFTRALDVTHPGVQDYLREVIHTAVHRWGYRYLKLDFLYAAALPGQRHDPAVTRVQAYHQGLKLIRETAGEDVFLLGCGAPIGPSVGLVDAMRIGPDIAPHWRPKVFGLSRPWRKKTTYPAAINAIRNTLTRSAYHRRLWWNDPDCVIVRERQNELKPHEVQSWISVVGLSGGMVVFSDDMTALSPERRQWAATLLPIQPEAGLPLDLLEHTIPETVALYIKRAWGEGVTVGLFNWRDEPRTRTLQLGTLGLDWHKPHHVMDFWNRHYYRITEGYRVFTNMLPHSGLLLGIKPVLDVPHLAGSTFHISQGGEIRRWQWQEPVLTLGIDLGRVAQGTVLIGTAGYVLAGAPEDVTVEHVAEDVVALTFTVRDARDIHLTFSKPRT
;
A
#
# COMPACT_ATOMS: atom_id res chain seq x y z
N MET A 1 44.69 -19.08 10.72
CA MET A 1 43.74 -18.58 11.77
C MET A 1 42.91 -19.76 12.22
N SER A 2 43.06 -20.19 13.49
CA SER A 2 42.27 -21.30 14.03
C SER A 2 40.80 -20.92 14.00
N GLN A 3 39.97 -21.71 13.32
CA GLN A 3 38.53 -21.64 13.47
C GLN A 3 38.19 -21.85 14.96
N ARG A 4 37.83 -20.79 15.66
CA ARG A 4 37.17 -20.95 16.96
C ARG A 4 35.86 -21.66 16.68
N VAL A 5 35.73 -22.88 17.08
CA VAL A 5 34.48 -23.64 17.10
C VAL A 5 33.63 -22.99 18.17
N PHE A 6 32.67 -22.19 17.79
CA PHE A 6 31.71 -21.61 18.74
C PHE A 6 30.71 -22.71 19.12
N SER A 7 30.50 -22.91 20.40
CA SER A 7 29.53 -23.88 20.89
C SER A 7 28.10 -23.36 20.62
N ILE A 8 27.21 -24.28 20.28
CA ILE A 8 25.79 -24.02 20.13
C ILE A 8 25.16 -24.00 21.52
N LEU A 9 24.36 -22.97 21.79
CA LEU A 9 23.59 -22.84 23.01
C LEU A 9 22.22 -23.49 22.88
N SER A 10 21.51 -23.22 21.79
CA SER A 10 20.19 -23.79 21.46
C SER A 10 20.00 -23.90 19.95
N THR A 11 19.15 -24.85 19.52
CA THR A 11 18.71 -24.98 18.13
C THR A 11 17.22 -25.27 18.09
N VAL A 12 16.49 -24.38 17.43
CA VAL A 12 15.03 -24.51 17.24
C VAL A 12 14.72 -24.58 15.75
N GLN A 13 13.75 -25.36 15.37
CA GLN A 13 13.39 -25.55 13.96
C GLN A 13 11.87 -25.66 13.75
N ASN A 14 11.44 -25.29 12.56
CA ASN A 14 10.10 -25.58 12.04
C ASN A 14 10.22 -26.28 10.66
N ASP A 15 9.14 -26.36 9.90
CA ASP A 15 9.16 -26.99 8.57
C ASP A 15 10.08 -26.30 7.57
N HIS A 16 10.32 -24.98 7.75
CA HIS A 16 10.99 -24.11 6.78
C HIS A 16 12.37 -23.61 7.21
N LEU A 17 12.59 -23.42 8.51
CA LEU A 17 13.74 -22.72 9.06
C LEU A 17 14.38 -23.49 10.19
N THR A 18 15.70 -23.36 10.33
CA THR A 18 16.45 -23.73 11.53
C THR A 18 17.14 -22.50 12.09
N LEU A 19 16.81 -22.15 13.34
CA LEU A 19 17.46 -21.12 14.12
C LEU A 19 18.51 -21.76 15.03
N THR A 20 19.74 -21.26 15.00
CA THR A 20 20.83 -21.67 15.90
C THR A 20 21.28 -20.46 16.71
N ILE A 21 21.31 -20.59 18.01
CA ILE A 21 21.78 -19.60 18.95
C ILE A 21 23.17 -20.03 19.43
N HIS A 22 24.14 -19.11 19.43
CA HIS A 22 25.54 -19.40 19.78
C HIS A 22 25.88 -18.83 21.15
N THR A 23 26.81 -19.50 21.84
CA THR A 23 27.28 -19.08 23.20
C THR A 23 27.97 -17.72 23.21
N ASP A 24 28.38 -17.20 22.05
CA ASP A 24 29.01 -15.88 21.92
C ASP A 24 28.00 -14.71 21.77
N GLY A 25 26.72 -14.98 22.00
CA GLY A 25 25.67 -13.96 21.90
C GLY A 25 25.31 -13.60 20.46
N THR A 26 25.48 -14.52 19.51
CA THR A 26 25.01 -14.39 18.12
C THR A 26 23.97 -15.45 17.78
N TRP A 27 23.15 -15.20 16.76
CA TRP A 27 22.26 -16.20 16.20
C TRP A 27 22.46 -16.34 14.69
N SER A 28 22.08 -17.49 14.16
CA SER A 28 22.07 -17.79 12.73
C SER A 28 20.76 -18.47 12.38
N VAL A 29 20.23 -18.17 11.18
CA VAL A 29 19.06 -18.87 10.64
C VAL A 29 19.35 -19.32 9.22
N HIS A 30 18.90 -20.52 8.86
CA HIS A 30 19.01 -21.04 7.50
C HIS A 30 17.72 -21.71 7.05
N THR A 31 17.50 -21.68 5.74
CA THR A 31 16.37 -22.38 5.09
C THR A 31 16.59 -23.90 5.12
N ARG A 32 15.52 -24.66 5.38
CA ARG A 32 15.52 -26.14 5.31
C ARG A 32 15.06 -26.64 3.95
N MET A 33 14.31 -25.82 3.22
CA MET A 33 13.75 -26.15 1.92
C MET A 33 14.03 -25.02 0.92
N GLY A 34 14.17 -25.38 -0.36
CA GLY A 34 14.47 -24.43 -1.43
C GLY A 34 15.94 -24.07 -1.56
N PRO A 35 16.29 -22.99 -2.27
CA PRO A 35 17.67 -22.53 -2.41
C PRO A 35 18.30 -22.23 -1.06
N PRO A 36 19.57 -22.60 -0.85
CA PRO A 36 20.24 -22.36 0.41
C PRO A 36 20.39 -20.87 0.69
N ALA A 37 19.80 -20.42 1.78
CA ALA A 37 19.95 -19.06 2.27
C ALA A 37 20.19 -19.06 3.78
N ARG A 38 21.07 -18.17 4.23
CA ARG A 38 21.51 -18.12 5.63
C ARG A 38 21.79 -16.69 6.06
N ILE A 39 21.29 -16.34 7.24
CA ILE A 39 21.80 -15.23 8.04
C ILE A 39 22.76 -15.83 9.06
N SER A 40 24.01 -15.36 9.09
CA SER A 40 25.04 -15.90 9.98
C SER A 40 25.45 -14.82 10.97
N ARG A 41 25.48 -15.19 12.28
CA ARG A 41 26.03 -14.40 13.36
C ARG A 41 25.44 -12.99 13.50
N ALA A 42 24.13 -12.92 13.36
CA ALA A 42 23.38 -11.72 13.69
C ALA A 42 23.44 -11.47 15.22
N ARG A 43 23.48 -10.20 15.59
CA ARG A 43 23.55 -9.73 16.97
C ARG A 43 22.31 -8.94 17.33
N TRP A 44 22.08 -8.73 18.63
CA TRP A 44 21.06 -7.84 19.14
C TRP A 44 21.67 -6.91 20.20
N ALA A 45 21.03 -5.77 20.40
CA ALA A 45 21.53 -4.75 21.31
C ALA A 45 20.42 -3.82 21.78
N ALA A 46 20.71 -3.11 22.88
CA ALA A 46 19.99 -1.90 23.28
C ALA A 46 20.98 -0.76 23.51
N ARG A 47 20.61 0.45 23.15
CA ARG A 47 21.32 1.67 23.51
C ARG A 47 20.46 2.45 24.50
N LEU A 48 21.05 2.74 25.64
CA LEU A 48 20.41 3.43 26.74
C LEU A 48 21.20 4.70 27.06
N LEU A 49 20.58 5.64 27.76
CA LEU A 49 21.22 6.80 28.34
C LEU A 49 21.02 6.72 29.84
N ASP A 50 22.12 6.63 30.59
CA ASP A 50 22.15 6.59 32.04
C ASP A 50 22.87 7.80 32.59
N ASN A 51 22.18 8.69 33.31
CA ASN A 51 22.73 9.95 33.86
C ASN A 51 23.47 10.83 32.79
N GLY A 52 23.02 10.75 31.54
CA GLY A 52 23.63 11.47 30.43
C GLY A 52 24.79 10.73 29.74
N GLU A 53 25.17 9.55 30.21
CA GLU A 53 26.20 8.70 29.60
C GLU A 53 25.58 7.60 28.76
N ASP A 54 26.17 7.35 27.58
CA ASP A 54 25.76 6.31 26.66
C ASP A 54 26.10 4.92 27.19
N LEU A 55 25.10 4.10 27.42
CA LEU A 55 25.25 2.68 27.79
C LEU A 55 24.85 1.79 26.60
N HIS A 56 25.83 1.15 25.98
CA HIS A 56 25.61 0.19 24.89
C HIS A 56 25.63 -1.23 25.42
N VAL A 57 24.45 -1.85 25.51
CA VAL A 57 24.30 -3.25 25.93
C VAL A 57 24.21 -4.12 24.66
N ARG A 58 25.23 -4.94 24.41
CA ARG A 58 25.32 -5.82 23.24
C ARG A 58 25.35 -7.28 23.65
N SER A 59 24.68 -8.14 22.91
CA SER A 59 24.62 -9.57 23.16
C SER A 59 25.99 -10.25 23.23
N THR A 60 26.98 -9.73 22.48
CA THR A 60 28.35 -10.25 22.41
C THR A 60 29.27 -9.75 23.55
N HIS A 61 28.81 -8.85 24.40
CA HIS A 61 29.59 -8.26 25.51
C HIS A 61 29.22 -8.86 26.90
N THR A 62 28.23 -9.74 26.89
CA THR A 62 27.77 -10.44 28.10
C THR A 62 27.40 -11.88 27.69
N TYR A 63 27.30 -12.79 28.64
CA TYR A 63 26.91 -14.16 28.40
C TYR A 63 25.42 -14.38 28.69
N VAL A 64 24.83 -15.38 28.04
CA VAL A 64 23.47 -15.82 28.34
C VAL A 64 23.48 -16.59 29.67
N GLU A 65 22.72 -16.12 30.64
CA GLU A 65 22.57 -16.71 31.94
C GLU A 65 21.43 -17.72 31.99
N GLU A 66 20.34 -17.43 31.30
CA GLU A 66 19.14 -18.25 31.28
C GLU A 66 18.59 -18.41 29.85
N VAL A 67 18.12 -19.60 29.54
CA VAL A 67 17.41 -19.95 28.30
C VAL A 67 16.07 -20.57 28.68
N ASP A 68 14.98 -19.93 28.27
CA ASP A 68 13.64 -20.47 28.44
C ASP A 68 13.08 -20.85 27.06
N GLU A 69 12.68 -22.12 26.93
CA GLU A 69 12.14 -22.66 25.68
C GLU A 69 10.73 -23.20 25.92
N GLY A 70 9.80 -22.84 25.04
CA GLY A 70 8.41 -23.25 25.18
C GLY A 70 7.64 -23.13 23.87
N GLU A 71 6.38 -23.45 23.95
CA GLU A 71 5.43 -23.29 22.87
C GLU A 71 4.43 -22.19 23.23
N VAL A 72 4.07 -21.35 22.26
CA VAL A 72 3.18 -20.22 22.47
C VAL A 72 2.19 -20.08 21.33
N ASP A 73 0.94 -19.78 21.66
CA ASP A 73 -0.08 -19.42 20.67
C ASP A 73 -0.10 -17.90 20.46
N THR A 74 -0.14 -17.51 19.21
CA THR A 74 -0.15 -16.10 18.79
C THR A 74 -1.20 -15.86 17.72
N PRO A 75 -1.52 -14.61 17.37
CA PRO A 75 -2.38 -14.32 16.22
C PRO A 75 -1.87 -14.89 14.88
N LEU A 76 -0.57 -15.21 14.78
CA LEU A 76 0.04 -15.81 13.58
C LEU A 76 0.08 -17.34 13.64
N GLY A 77 -0.48 -17.95 14.67
CA GLY A 77 -0.47 -19.38 14.94
C GLY A 77 0.49 -19.78 16.06
N SER A 78 0.56 -21.09 16.32
CA SER A 78 1.46 -21.68 17.32
C SER A 78 2.90 -21.58 16.87
N ALA A 79 3.79 -21.29 17.81
CA ALA A 79 5.22 -21.11 17.57
C ALA A 79 6.08 -21.72 18.70
N ASN A 80 7.24 -22.23 18.34
CA ASN A 80 8.31 -22.50 19.29
C ASN A 80 8.93 -21.16 19.70
N GLU A 81 8.91 -20.85 20.99
CA GLU A 81 9.48 -19.62 21.54
C GLU A 81 10.78 -19.92 22.29
N VAL A 82 11.77 -19.07 22.10
CA VAL A 82 13.00 -19.05 22.91
C VAL A 82 13.17 -17.66 23.48
N ILE A 83 13.37 -17.58 24.79
CA ILE A 83 13.72 -16.34 25.49
C ILE A 83 15.11 -16.50 26.12
N LEU A 84 15.99 -15.55 25.81
CA LEU A 84 17.33 -15.48 26.38
C LEU A 84 17.40 -14.34 27.38
N THR A 85 17.90 -14.61 28.57
CA THR A 85 18.23 -13.58 29.56
C THR A 85 19.74 -13.56 29.75
N HIS A 86 20.34 -12.40 29.53
CA HIS A 86 21.76 -12.19 29.71
C HIS A 86 22.11 -11.85 31.17
N ALA A 87 23.31 -12.20 31.59
CA ALA A 87 23.88 -11.71 32.84
C ALA A 87 23.88 -10.18 32.86
N PRO A 88 23.68 -9.56 34.03
CA PRO A 88 23.63 -8.11 34.15
C PRO A 88 24.95 -7.48 33.70
N VAL A 89 24.84 -6.42 32.94
CA VAL A 89 25.99 -5.54 32.62
C VAL A 89 26.12 -4.45 33.66
N ALA A 90 26.97 -3.45 33.42
CA ALA A 90 27.16 -2.32 34.32
C ALA A 90 25.83 -1.83 34.87
N ASP A 91 25.82 -1.56 36.18
CA ASP A 91 24.69 -1.05 36.98
C ASP A 91 23.44 -1.97 37.03
N GLY A 92 23.58 -3.26 36.68
CA GLY A 92 22.52 -4.24 36.88
C GLY A 92 21.50 -4.32 35.72
N VAL A 93 21.71 -3.63 34.60
CA VAL A 93 20.86 -3.73 33.41
C VAL A 93 21.00 -5.11 32.76
N ARG A 94 19.89 -5.77 32.45
CA ARG A 94 19.88 -7.07 31.74
C ARG A 94 19.32 -6.90 30.34
N LEU A 95 19.97 -7.56 29.38
CA LEU A 95 19.51 -7.68 28.01
C LEU A 95 18.70 -8.97 27.85
N HIS A 96 17.59 -8.90 27.13
CA HIS A 96 16.76 -10.05 26.80
C HIS A 96 16.61 -10.14 25.27
N TRP A 97 16.39 -11.33 24.79
CA TRP A 97 16.07 -11.55 23.38
C TRP A 97 15.04 -12.67 23.26
N ARG A 98 14.09 -12.52 22.36
CA ARG A 98 13.02 -13.48 22.11
C ARG A 98 12.93 -13.80 20.65
N ALA A 99 12.82 -15.08 20.31
CA ALA A 99 12.52 -15.56 18.96
C ALA A 99 11.30 -16.49 19.00
N ARG A 100 10.45 -16.39 17.96
CA ARG A 100 9.31 -17.28 17.73
C ARG A 100 9.40 -17.86 16.33
N LEU A 101 9.49 -19.16 16.22
CA LEU A 101 9.43 -19.91 14.95
C LEU A 101 8.04 -20.50 14.81
N TYR A 102 7.26 -19.98 13.89
CA TYR A 102 5.88 -20.41 13.64
C TYR A 102 5.86 -21.75 12.91
N HIS A 103 5.10 -22.75 13.39
CA HIS A 103 5.22 -24.15 12.97
C HIS A 103 5.09 -24.35 11.45
N HIS A 104 4.10 -23.71 10.82
CA HIS A 104 3.78 -23.91 9.40
C HIS A 104 4.04 -22.68 8.54
N GLN A 105 4.82 -21.73 9.05
CA GLN A 105 5.09 -20.49 8.34
C GLN A 105 6.58 -20.38 7.93
N PRO A 106 6.87 -19.81 6.76
CA PRO A 106 8.25 -19.65 6.28
C PRO A 106 8.95 -18.43 6.90
N TYR A 107 8.58 -18.04 8.11
CA TYR A 107 9.14 -16.89 8.80
C TYR A 107 9.24 -17.12 10.32
N MET A 108 10.04 -16.30 10.96
CA MET A 108 10.13 -16.16 12.40
C MET A 108 9.93 -14.70 12.81
N SER A 109 9.61 -14.45 14.07
CA SER A 109 9.69 -13.11 14.66
C SER A 109 10.71 -13.05 15.78
N ILE A 110 11.38 -11.89 15.91
CA ILE A 110 12.36 -11.62 16.95
C ILE A 110 12.06 -10.30 17.64
N ALA A 111 12.43 -10.19 18.90
CA ALA A 111 12.36 -8.97 19.69
C ALA A 111 13.54 -8.88 20.65
N VAL A 112 13.97 -7.67 20.98
CA VAL A 112 14.96 -7.41 22.03
C VAL A 112 14.29 -6.69 23.19
N GLY A 113 14.72 -6.99 24.41
CA GLY A 113 14.19 -6.36 25.63
C GLY A 113 15.29 -5.96 26.60
N VAL A 114 14.94 -5.06 27.51
CA VAL A 114 15.79 -4.71 28.65
C VAL A 114 14.98 -4.72 29.94
N SER A 115 15.58 -5.17 31.03
CA SER A 115 15.08 -4.94 32.38
C SER A 115 16.08 -4.10 33.18
N LEU A 116 15.55 -3.19 34.00
CA LEU A 116 16.29 -2.15 34.65
C LEU A 116 16.25 -2.31 36.16
N PRO A 117 17.37 -2.06 36.86
CA PRO A 117 17.41 -2.13 38.32
C PRO A 117 16.86 -0.88 39.01
N ARG A 118 16.76 0.26 38.34
CA ARG A 118 16.39 1.57 38.87
C ARG A 118 15.79 2.50 37.85
N GLU A 119 15.15 3.56 38.26
CA GLU A 119 14.67 4.68 37.45
C GLU A 119 15.82 5.55 36.87
N GLY A 120 15.46 6.48 35.96
CA GLY A 120 16.37 7.46 35.37
C GLY A 120 17.16 6.97 34.17
N ILE A 121 16.91 5.74 33.73
CA ILE A 121 17.50 5.17 32.50
C ILE A 121 16.56 5.41 31.34
N ARG A 122 17.08 5.97 30.24
CA ARG A 122 16.31 6.33 29.06
C ARG A 122 16.69 5.47 27.86
N LEU A 123 15.68 5.02 27.13
CA LEU A 123 15.87 4.24 25.91
C LEU A 123 16.24 5.16 24.74
N GLN A 124 17.37 4.87 24.10
CA GLN A 124 17.77 5.50 22.83
C GLN A 124 17.42 4.62 21.63
N ARG A 125 17.65 3.31 21.73
CA ARG A 125 17.42 2.38 20.63
C ARG A 125 17.26 0.95 21.10
N PHE A 126 16.30 0.22 20.51
CA PHE A 126 16.30 -1.24 20.47
C PHE A 126 16.78 -1.72 19.09
N MET A 127 17.61 -2.75 19.08
CA MET A 127 18.14 -3.36 17.85
C MET A 127 18.02 -4.89 17.96
N PRO A 128 16.89 -5.48 17.55
CA PRO A 128 16.71 -6.94 17.59
C PRO A 128 17.61 -7.69 16.60
N MET A 129 18.09 -7.00 15.55
CA MET A 129 18.96 -7.58 14.52
C MET A 129 20.02 -6.61 14.04
N ALA A 130 21.28 -7.07 14.05
CA ALA A 130 22.40 -6.42 13.38
C ALA A 130 23.29 -7.49 12.69
N VAL A 131 23.47 -7.37 11.39
CA VAL A 131 24.39 -8.20 10.61
C VAL A 131 25.44 -7.30 10.01
N GLU A 132 26.69 -7.44 10.44
CA GLU A 132 27.79 -6.55 10.05
C GLU A 132 29.03 -7.38 9.67
N PRO A 133 29.48 -7.29 8.40
CA PRO A 133 30.76 -7.91 8.00
C PRO A 133 31.95 -7.34 8.77
N PRO A 134 33.03 -8.10 9.02
CA PRO A 134 33.22 -9.49 8.63
C PRO A 134 32.74 -10.52 9.67
N GLN A 135 32.04 -10.13 10.73
CA GLN A 135 31.59 -11.06 11.76
C GLN A 135 30.29 -11.74 11.37
N GLY A 136 29.32 -10.96 10.85
CA GLY A 136 28.01 -11.43 10.39
C GLY A 136 27.92 -11.38 8.87
N HIS A 137 27.16 -12.31 8.30
CA HIS A 137 26.98 -12.41 6.84
C HIS A 137 25.54 -12.79 6.48
N ILE A 138 25.08 -12.31 5.32
CA ILE A 138 23.86 -12.75 4.66
C ILE A 138 24.29 -13.51 3.42
N LEU A 139 24.14 -14.82 3.45
CA LEU A 139 24.51 -15.73 2.37
C LEU A 139 23.23 -16.20 1.69
N MET A 140 22.98 -15.71 0.48
CA MET A 140 21.86 -16.13 -0.37
C MET A 140 22.40 -16.36 -1.78
N GLU A 141 21.90 -17.39 -2.45
CA GLU A 141 22.24 -17.65 -3.83
C GLU A 141 21.91 -16.41 -4.69
N GLY A 142 22.86 -15.95 -5.52
CA GLY A 142 22.69 -14.76 -6.34
C GLY A 142 22.83 -13.41 -5.60
N LEU A 143 22.98 -13.39 -4.28
CA LEU A 143 23.42 -12.20 -3.55
C LEU A 143 24.95 -12.11 -3.68
N GLY A 144 25.41 -11.18 -4.48
CA GLY A 144 26.84 -10.91 -4.71
C GLY A 144 27.19 -9.47 -4.35
N PRO A 145 28.30 -8.94 -4.92
CA PRO A 145 28.73 -7.56 -4.64
C PRO A 145 27.74 -6.49 -5.16
N ARG A 146 26.72 -6.91 -5.89
CA ARG A 146 25.65 -6.07 -6.41
C ARG A 146 24.31 -6.61 -5.88
N TRP A 147 23.53 -5.72 -5.27
CA TRP A 147 22.25 -6.04 -4.66
C TRP A 147 21.25 -4.87 -4.84
N THR A 148 20.03 -5.15 -4.54
CA THR A 148 18.96 -4.16 -4.49
C THR A 148 18.25 -4.20 -3.16
N PHE A 149 17.65 -3.07 -2.78
CA PHE A 149 16.89 -2.96 -1.56
C PHE A 149 15.55 -2.28 -1.82
N PHE A 150 14.47 -2.94 -1.45
CA PHE A 150 13.13 -2.36 -1.49
C PHE A 150 12.91 -1.50 -0.26
N VAL A 151 12.58 -0.24 -0.51
CA VAL A 151 12.28 0.76 0.51
C VAL A 151 10.79 1.00 0.55
N ASP A 152 10.18 0.94 1.74
CA ASP A 152 8.87 1.48 2.02
C ASP A 152 9.00 2.67 2.98
N GLY A 153 8.66 3.86 2.50
CA GLY A 153 8.82 5.09 3.26
C GLY A 153 7.74 5.26 4.33
N TRP A 154 7.98 6.19 5.24
CA TRP A 154 7.27 6.40 6.49
C TRP A 154 5.74 6.49 6.38
N HIS A 155 5.26 7.35 5.49
CA HIS A 155 3.83 7.59 5.34
C HIS A 155 3.36 7.42 3.89
N SER A 156 2.07 7.51 3.67
CA SER A 156 1.43 7.20 2.38
C SER A 156 2.03 7.91 1.17
N TRP A 157 2.50 9.15 1.30
CA TRP A 157 3.13 9.90 0.19
C TRP A 157 4.62 9.64 0.01
N SER A 158 5.27 9.00 0.98
CA SER A 158 6.69 8.71 0.91
C SER A 158 7.02 7.75 -0.23
N PHE A 159 8.27 7.82 -0.70
CA PHE A 159 8.76 6.92 -1.74
C PHE A 159 8.63 5.46 -1.31
N SER A 160 8.10 4.63 -2.19
CA SER A 160 8.12 3.16 -2.11
C SER A 160 8.66 2.61 -3.42
N GLY A 161 9.57 1.64 -3.35
CA GLY A 161 10.17 0.99 -4.53
C GLY A 161 11.56 0.47 -4.30
N ILE A 162 12.09 -0.26 -5.29
CA ILE A 162 13.41 -0.88 -5.21
C ILE A 162 14.51 0.08 -5.67
N LEU A 163 15.65 0.00 -5.00
CA LEU A 163 16.85 0.80 -5.26
C LEU A 163 18.08 -0.12 -5.36
N ALA A 164 18.94 0.14 -6.34
CA ALA A 164 20.19 -0.59 -6.49
C ALA A 164 21.30 -0.01 -5.57
N ASP A 165 22.24 -0.85 -5.18
CA ASP A 165 23.39 -0.55 -4.32
C ASP A 165 24.27 0.64 -4.77
N ASN A 166 24.13 1.05 -6.02
CA ASN A 166 24.85 2.20 -6.61
C ASN A 166 23.97 3.46 -6.72
N GLN A 167 22.78 3.45 -6.13
CA GLN A 167 21.85 4.58 -6.12
C GLN A 167 21.85 5.28 -4.76
N LYS A 168 21.22 6.46 -4.73
CA LYS A 168 20.86 7.17 -3.51
C LYS A 168 19.36 7.07 -3.31
N GLN A 169 18.94 6.97 -2.04
CA GLN A 169 17.52 7.06 -1.70
C GLN A 169 16.97 8.45 -2.06
N PRO A 170 15.79 8.53 -2.68
CA PRO A 170 15.15 9.80 -2.99
C PRO A 170 14.94 10.66 -1.75
N ARG A 171 15.41 11.90 -1.81
CA ARG A 171 15.28 12.89 -0.73
C ARG A 171 14.97 14.27 -1.33
N SER A 172 14.14 15.07 -0.68
CA SER A 172 13.92 16.44 -1.09
C SER A 172 15.14 17.32 -0.85
N ARG A 173 15.47 18.18 -1.84
CA ARG A 173 16.50 19.19 -1.70
C ARG A 173 16.02 20.45 -0.99
N ILE A 174 14.71 20.62 -0.87
CA ILE A 174 14.06 21.73 -0.18
C ILE A 174 13.27 21.24 1.04
N ALA A 175 13.87 20.29 1.77
CA ALA A 175 13.26 19.63 2.93
C ALA A 175 12.76 20.61 4.02
N TYR A 176 13.27 21.83 4.04
CA TYR A 176 12.76 22.90 4.90
C TYR A 176 11.28 23.22 4.64
N PHE A 177 10.82 23.09 3.40
CA PHE A 177 9.44 23.38 2.99
C PHE A 177 8.58 22.12 2.91
N ASP A 178 9.11 21.02 2.38
CA ASP A 178 8.37 19.81 2.00
C ASP A 178 8.83 18.53 2.75
N GLY A 179 9.80 18.63 3.67
CA GLY A 179 10.33 17.47 4.37
C GLY A 179 9.26 16.63 5.04
N PRO A 180 8.42 17.21 5.92
CA PRO A 180 7.37 16.46 6.62
C PRO A 180 6.37 15.75 5.70
N MET A 181 6.14 16.32 4.50
CA MET A 181 5.25 15.74 3.48
C MET A 181 5.90 14.64 2.65
N GLY A 182 7.21 14.49 2.70
CA GLY A 182 7.94 13.57 1.82
C GLY A 182 8.55 12.37 2.54
N PHE A 183 8.92 12.53 3.80
CA PHE A 183 9.63 11.50 4.58
C PHE A 183 9.52 11.78 6.09
N ASP A 184 9.96 10.83 6.89
CA ASP A 184 10.13 11.02 8.33
C ASP A 184 11.27 12.00 8.61
N VAL A 185 10.95 13.16 9.18
CA VAL A 185 11.97 14.19 9.50
C VAL A 185 12.83 13.80 10.70
N GLY A 186 12.37 12.88 11.54
CA GLY A 186 13.16 12.31 12.63
C GLY A 186 14.26 11.37 12.10
N HIS A 187 13.96 10.66 11.00
CA HIS A 187 14.87 9.71 10.33
C HIS A 187 14.87 9.98 8.82
N PRO A 188 15.50 11.06 8.37
CA PRO A 188 15.52 11.41 6.95
C PRO A 188 16.30 10.37 6.14
N PRO A 189 15.91 10.13 4.87
CA PRO A 189 16.63 9.24 3.99
C PRO A 189 18.12 9.56 3.94
N PRO A 190 19.02 8.55 4.03
CA PRO A 190 20.46 8.74 3.95
C PRO A 190 20.90 9.41 2.65
N ASN A 191 21.90 10.28 2.70
CA ASN A 191 22.43 10.95 1.50
C ASN A 191 23.67 10.26 0.93
N GLN A 192 23.87 8.99 1.20
CA GLN A 192 24.99 8.19 0.71
C GLN A 192 24.52 7.20 -0.35
N VAL A 193 25.40 6.87 -1.30
CA VAL A 193 25.15 5.82 -2.29
C VAL A 193 25.19 4.45 -1.60
N GLY A 194 24.18 3.61 -1.86
CA GLY A 194 24.09 2.29 -1.26
C GLY A 194 23.77 2.28 0.24
N HIS A 195 23.24 3.39 0.77
CA HIS A 195 22.75 3.47 2.13
C HIS A 195 21.26 3.80 2.07
N PHE A 196 20.43 2.91 2.60
CA PHE A 196 18.97 2.98 2.51
C PHE A 196 18.33 2.76 3.86
N LEU A 197 17.23 3.46 4.07
CA LEU A 197 16.40 3.39 5.28
C LEU A 197 14.95 3.15 4.89
N SER A 198 14.37 2.09 5.40
CA SER A 198 12.96 1.73 5.23
C SER A 198 12.26 1.71 6.58
N HIS A 199 10.94 1.93 6.59
CA HIS A 199 10.17 2.03 7.83
C HIS A 199 9.39 0.74 8.13
N THR A 200 8.26 0.52 7.48
CA THR A 200 7.38 -0.62 7.82
C THR A 200 8.01 -1.96 7.46
N LEU A 201 8.61 -2.05 6.28
CA LEU A 201 9.31 -3.24 5.81
C LEU A 201 10.45 -2.88 4.85
N GLY A 202 11.45 -3.76 4.75
CA GLY A 202 12.53 -3.67 3.79
C GLY A 202 12.84 -5.04 3.18
N VAL A 203 13.27 -5.08 1.90
CA VAL A 203 13.64 -6.33 1.24
C VAL A 203 15.00 -6.20 0.59
N LEU A 204 15.93 -7.06 1.02
CA LEU A 204 17.24 -7.19 0.39
C LEU A 204 17.21 -8.38 -0.59
N THR A 205 17.64 -8.16 -1.84
CA THR A 205 17.74 -9.22 -2.85
C THR A 205 18.93 -9.01 -3.78
N GLY A 206 19.36 -10.08 -4.45
CA GLY A 206 20.37 -10.02 -5.49
C GLY A 206 19.83 -9.45 -6.81
N LEU A 207 20.72 -9.18 -7.77
CA LEU A 207 20.34 -8.72 -9.11
C LEU A 207 19.85 -9.84 -10.03
N ALA A 208 20.15 -11.10 -9.72
CA ALA A 208 19.68 -12.23 -10.51
C ALA A 208 18.18 -12.45 -10.26
N ALA A 209 17.40 -12.67 -11.30
CA ALA A 209 15.97 -12.97 -11.20
C ALA A 209 15.67 -14.23 -10.34
N GLU A 210 16.67 -15.08 -10.18
CA GLU A 210 16.61 -16.33 -9.41
C GLU A 210 17.09 -16.14 -7.96
N ALA A 211 17.46 -14.93 -7.54
CA ALA A 211 17.93 -14.68 -6.18
C ALA A 211 16.77 -14.73 -5.18
N PRO A 212 16.89 -15.46 -4.06
CA PRO A 212 15.97 -15.33 -2.95
C PRO A 212 16.03 -13.93 -2.34
N SER A 213 15.04 -13.58 -1.55
CA SER A 213 14.92 -12.26 -0.93
C SER A 213 14.83 -12.38 0.59
N LEU A 214 15.53 -11.50 1.31
CA LEU A 214 15.38 -11.33 2.75
C LEU A 214 14.37 -10.22 3.01
N VAL A 215 13.23 -10.56 3.59
CA VAL A 215 12.18 -9.63 4.02
C VAL A 215 12.31 -9.41 5.52
N LEU A 216 12.41 -8.15 5.92
CA LEU A 216 12.38 -7.70 7.30
C LEU A 216 11.17 -6.76 7.47
N ALA A 217 10.28 -7.06 8.41
CA ALA A 217 9.05 -6.27 8.59
C ALA A 217 8.69 -6.12 10.07
N TRP A 218 8.39 -4.91 10.48
CA TRP A 218 7.81 -4.64 11.79
C TRP A 218 6.34 -5.01 11.77
N THR A 219 5.97 -6.06 12.48
CA THR A 219 4.61 -6.61 12.44
C THR A 219 3.61 -5.78 13.24
N ARG A 220 4.10 -4.91 14.10
CA ARG A 220 3.33 -3.92 14.85
C ARG A 220 4.15 -2.66 15.02
N GLN A 221 3.53 -1.49 14.98
CA GLN A 221 4.17 -0.20 15.22
C GLN A 221 3.20 0.72 15.98
N ARG A 222 2.94 0.38 17.25
CA ARG A 222 2.04 1.14 18.14
C ARG A 222 2.79 1.97 19.17
N ILE A 223 4.07 1.67 19.38
CA ILE A 223 4.87 2.30 20.44
C ILE A 223 5.98 3.15 19.83
N ARG A 224 6.76 2.62 18.89
CA ARG A 224 7.97 3.28 18.37
C ARG A 224 8.07 3.18 16.86
N VAL A 225 8.89 4.06 16.31
CA VAL A 225 9.25 3.96 14.88
C VAL A 225 10.22 2.82 14.69
N GLY A 226 9.80 1.82 13.95
CA GLY A 226 10.65 0.71 13.53
C GLY A 226 11.28 0.99 12.16
N LEU A 227 12.54 0.67 12.02
CA LEU A 227 13.39 0.97 10.88
C LEU A 227 14.18 -0.26 10.43
N VAL A 228 14.33 -0.42 9.12
CA VAL A 228 15.23 -1.39 8.48
C VAL A 228 16.24 -0.61 7.67
N GLU A 229 17.52 -0.78 7.99
CA GLU A 229 18.62 -0.02 7.43
C GLU A 229 19.59 -0.96 6.74
N VAL A 230 20.03 -0.61 5.54
CA VAL A 230 21.01 -1.37 4.75
C VAL A 230 22.08 -0.42 4.25
N GLN A 231 23.35 -0.80 4.43
CA GLN A 231 24.48 -0.01 3.98
C GLN A 231 25.47 -0.87 3.21
N ARG A 232 25.93 -0.32 2.09
CA ARG A 232 27.01 -0.91 1.29
C ARG A 232 28.34 -0.77 2.05
N GLU A 233 29.02 -1.90 2.18
CA GLU A 233 30.36 -1.98 2.77
C GLU A 233 31.46 -2.11 1.69
N PRO A 234 32.73 -1.96 2.05
CA PRO A 234 33.86 -2.19 1.13
C PRO A 234 33.96 -3.62 0.60
N GLY A 235 33.35 -4.59 1.30
CA GLY A 235 33.30 -6.01 0.89
C GLY A 235 32.08 -6.33 0.01
N PRO A 236 31.82 -7.63 -0.29
CA PRO A 236 30.69 -8.07 -1.09
C PRO A 236 29.35 -8.00 -0.33
N ASP A 237 29.39 -8.11 0.98
CA ASP A 237 28.20 -8.20 1.81
C ASP A 237 27.81 -6.83 2.35
N PRO A 238 26.50 -6.46 2.34
CA PRO A 238 26.03 -5.26 3.00
C PRO A 238 25.94 -5.45 4.52
N SER A 239 26.02 -4.35 5.26
CA SER A 239 25.53 -4.31 6.64
C SER A 239 24.02 -4.13 6.64
N VAL A 240 23.32 -4.84 7.55
CA VAL A 240 21.86 -4.80 7.70
C VAL A 240 21.52 -4.65 9.17
N TRP A 241 20.68 -3.67 9.47
CA TRP A 241 20.16 -3.43 10.81
C TRP A 241 18.63 -3.32 10.79
N ALA A 242 18.00 -3.84 11.84
CA ALA A 242 16.63 -3.51 12.17
C ALA A 242 16.59 -2.95 13.57
N TRP A 243 16.01 -1.76 13.75
CA TRP A 243 16.03 -1.06 15.00
C TRP A 243 14.82 -0.16 15.21
N GLU A 244 14.48 0.12 16.46
CA GLU A 244 13.45 1.06 16.88
C GLU A 244 14.07 2.27 17.57
N ASP A 245 13.51 3.46 17.30
CA ASP A 245 13.88 4.68 17.99
C ASP A 245 13.21 4.74 19.36
N GLY A 246 14.02 4.80 20.41
CA GLY A 246 13.55 4.95 21.79
C GLY A 246 13.12 6.35 22.16
N GLU A 247 13.44 7.35 21.36
CA GLU A 247 13.11 8.78 21.55
C GLU A 247 13.55 9.35 22.92
N GLY A 248 14.50 8.71 23.59
CA GLY A 248 14.93 9.11 24.94
C GLY A 248 13.88 8.89 26.04
N MET A 249 12.92 7.99 25.79
CA MET A 249 11.86 7.68 26.75
C MET A 249 12.44 7.03 28.00
N GLU A 250 12.01 7.50 29.16
CA GLU A 250 12.36 6.90 30.43
C GLU A 250 11.67 5.56 30.59
N LEU A 251 12.42 4.53 30.97
CA LEU A 251 11.92 3.20 31.25
C LEU A 251 11.76 2.97 32.74
N THR A 252 10.69 2.28 33.12
CA THR A 252 10.40 1.93 34.51
C THR A 252 11.15 0.66 34.93
N PRO A 253 11.66 0.54 36.15
CA PRO A 253 12.27 -0.68 36.67
C PRO A 253 11.22 -1.77 36.92
N GLY A 254 11.66 -3.02 36.93
CA GLY A 254 10.84 -4.19 37.28
C GLY A 254 10.47 -5.06 36.08
N ASP A 255 9.74 -4.52 35.10
CA ASP A 255 9.31 -5.27 33.92
C ASP A 255 10.37 -5.30 32.82
N VAL A 256 10.26 -6.27 31.90
CA VAL A 256 11.06 -6.30 30.70
C VAL A 256 10.39 -5.42 29.65
N HIS A 257 11.07 -4.35 29.23
CA HIS A 257 10.64 -3.49 28.14
C HIS A 257 11.09 -4.08 26.82
N TRP A 258 10.15 -4.54 26.00
CA TRP A 258 10.40 -5.17 24.70
C TRP A 258 10.30 -4.19 23.54
N SER A 259 11.09 -4.43 22.49
CA SER A 259 10.82 -3.89 21.16
C SER A 259 9.53 -4.47 20.58
N GLU A 260 8.95 -3.80 19.57
CA GLU A 260 7.93 -4.41 18.74
C GLU A 260 8.52 -5.61 17.98
N PRO A 261 7.69 -6.62 17.58
CA PRO A 261 8.20 -7.80 16.90
C PRO A 261 8.67 -7.50 15.48
N LEU A 262 9.89 -7.91 15.16
CA LEU A 262 10.45 -7.91 13.80
C LEU A 262 10.27 -9.29 13.16
N LEU A 263 9.53 -9.35 12.05
CA LEU A 263 9.47 -10.54 11.21
C LEU A 263 10.73 -10.65 10.35
N VAL A 264 11.29 -11.86 10.31
CA VAL A 264 12.42 -12.22 9.46
C VAL A 264 11.98 -13.38 8.56
N GLN A 265 11.99 -13.15 7.25
CA GLN A 265 11.57 -14.14 6.26
C GLN A 265 12.56 -14.22 5.11
N ILE A 266 12.86 -15.44 4.67
CA ILE A 266 13.60 -15.69 3.43
C ILE A 266 12.58 -16.19 2.40
N VAL A 267 12.40 -15.42 1.33
CA VAL A 267 11.44 -15.69 0.25
C VAL A 267 12.18 -16.33 -0.92
N PRO A 268 11.78 -17.51 -1.40
CA PRO A 268 12.37 -18.13 -2.59
C PRO A 268 12.21 -17.24 -3.84
N ALA A 269 13.16 -17.36 -4.76
CA ALA A 269 13.05 -16.74 -6.08
C ALA A 269 11.77 -17.17 -6.81
N GLY A 270 11.23 -16.30 -7.65
CA GLY A 270 10.02 -16.57 -8.44
C GLY A 270 8.71 -16.57 -7.62
N THR A 271 8.75 -16.19 -6.35
CA THR A 271 7.53 -15.97 -5.56
C THR A 271 6.77 -14.79 -6.12
N GLY A 272 5.54 -15.01 -6.61
CA GLY A 272 4.72 -13.97 -7.25
C GLY A 272 4.33 -12.82 -6.32
N ASP A 273 4.23 -13.07 -5.00
CA ASP A 273 3.92 -12.06 -3.98
C ASP A 273 4.96 -12.10 -2.85
N PRO A 274 6.15 -11.51 -3.05
CA PRO A 274 7.23 -11.59 -2.07
C PRO A 274 6.92 -10.86 -0.75
N LEU A 275 5.98 -9.94 -0.73
CA LEU A 275 5.57 -9.16 0.46
C LEU A 275 4.32 -9.73 1.16
N GLY A 276 3.66 -10.72 0.57
CA GLY A 276 2.35 -11.19 1.01
C GLY A 276 2.30 -11.68 2.44
N HIS A 277 3.26 -12.50 2.86
CA HIS A 277 3.33 -13.00 4.23
C HIS A 277 3.61 -11.89 5.24
N ALA A 278 4.53 -10.97 4.91
CA ALA A 278 4.84 -9.84 5.77
C ALA A 278 3.62 -8.93 5.96
N ALA A 279 2.93 -8.58 4.87
CA ALA A 279 1.70 -7.78 4.94
C ALA A 279 0.58 -8.49 5.74
N TYR A 280 0.41 -9.81 5.55
CA TYR A 280 -0.51 -10.61 6.34
C TYR A 280 -0.16 -10.57 7.84
N ALA A 281 1.11 -10.78 8.19
CA ALA A 281 1.57 -10.75 9.57
C ALA A 281 1.37 -9.38 10.22
N ILE A 282 1.64 -8.28 9.50
CA ILE A 282 1.36 -6.91 9.96
C ILE A 282 -0.14 -6.75 10.25
N GLY A 283 -0.98 -7.18 9.32
CA GLY A 283 -2.44 -7.08 9.46
C GLY A 283 -2.95 -7.83 10.69
N MET A 284 -2.54 -9.08 10.87
CA MET A 284 -2.95 -9.91 12.00
C MET A 284 -2.47 -9.35 13.34
N MET A 285 -1.18 -8.98 13.42
CA MET A 285 -0.59 -8.48 14.67
C MET A 285 -1.05 -7.08 15.06
N SER A 286 -1.53 -6.31 14.10
CA SER A 286 -2.04 -4.94 14.29
C SER A 286 -3.57 -4.86 14.22
N GLU A 287 -4.28 -6.02 14.16
CA GLU A 287 -5.75 -6.08 14.15
C GLU A 287 -6.35 -5.25 13.01
N ALA A 288 -5.86 -5.50 11.79
CA ALA A 288 -6.26 -4.76 10.59
C ALA A 288 -7.77 -4.72 10.39
N ARG A 289 -8.28 -3.54 10.00
CA ARG A 289 -9.70 -3.31 9.67
C ARG A 289 -9.88 -3.46 8.16
N VAL A 290 -10.43 -4.58 7.74
CA VAL A 290 -10.72 -4.84 6.33
C VAL A 290 -12.22 -5.01 6.16
N GLN A 291 -12.89 -3.97 5.73
CA GLN A 291 -14.31 -3.99 5.43
C GLN A 291 -14.60 -4.95 4.26
N GLU A 292 -15.80 -5.52 4.21
CA GLU A 292 -16.21 -6.40 3.11
C GLU A 292 -16.21 -5.66 1.78
N LYS A 293 -16.67 -4.40 1.78
CA LYS A 293 -16.77 -3.52 0.61
C LYS A 293 -16.20 -2.14 0.91
N THR A 294 -15.83 -1.43 -0.15
CA THR A 294 -15.48 -0.01 -0.11
C THR A 294 -16.44 0.75 -1.02
N PRO A 295 -16.86 1.97 -0.66
CA PRO A 295 -17.75 2.75 -1.51
C PRO A 295 -17.03 3.23 -2.79
N VAL A 296 -17.75 3.19 -3.91
CA VAL A 296 -17.37 3.93 -5.12
C VAL A 296 -17.68 5.40 -4.88
N GLY A 297 -16.67 6.27 -5.04
CA GLY A 297 -16.79 7.67 -4.65
C GLY A 297 -16.68 8.68 -5.77
N TRP A 298 -17.14 9.90 -5.45
CA TRP A 298 -16.81 11.13 -6.14
C TRP A 298 -16.36 12.17 -5.13
N CYS A 299 -15.38 13.02 -5.47
CA CYS A 299 -14.94 14.12 -4.62
C CYS A 299 -14.70 15.40 -5.41
N THR A 300 -14.71 16.54 -4.71
CA THR A 300 -14.57 17.87 -5.32
C THR A 300 -13.14 18.27 -5.68
N TRP A 301 -12.10 17.56 -5.16
CA TRP A 301 -10.73 18.08 -5.12
C TRP A 301 -10.08 18.35 -6.48
N TYR A 302 -9.85 17.33 -7.29
CA TYR A 302 -8.97 17.44 -8.48
C TYR A 302 -9.55 18.23 -9.65
N HIS A 303 -10.79 18.69 -9.57
CA HIS A 303 -11.37 19.62 -10.54
C HIS A 303 -11.50 21.03 -9.97
N TYR A 304 -12.06 21.15 -8.78
CA TYR A 304 -12.42 22.46 -8.21
C TYR A 304 -11.40 23.00 -7.22
N PHE A 305 -10.56 22.14 -6.63
CA PHE A 305 -9.66 22.46 -5.54
C PHE A 305 -10.44 23.20 -4.42
N GLN A 306 -9.89 24.30 -3.87
CA GLN A 306 -10.57 25.10 -2.85
C GLN A 306 -11.68 26.04 -3.39
N ASN A 307 -11.91 26.05 -4.71
CA ASN A 307 -12.90 26.90 -5.35
C ASN A 307 -14.25 26.21 -5.42
N ILE A 308 -14.78 25.80 -4.28
CA ILE A 308 -16.06 25.13 -4.13
C ILE A 308 -17.07 26.01 -3.42
N ASP A 309 -18.34 25.77 -3.72
CA ASP A 309 -19.49 26.30 -3.02
C ASP A 309 -20.62 25.25 -2.97
N PRO A 310 -21.67 25.45 -2.18
CA PRO A 310 -22.79 24.51 -2.08
C PRO A 310 -23.47 24.19 -3.42
N ASN A 311 -23.49 25.11 -4.37
CA ASN A 311 -24.13 24.92 -5.66
C ASN A 311 -23.33 23.99 -6.57
N ILE A 312 -22.00 24.10 -6.53
CA ILE A 312 -21.10 23.16 -7.23
C ILE A 312 -21.36 21.75 -6.73
N VAL A 313 -21.43 21.54 -5.40
CA VAL A 313 -21.74 20.22 -4.83
C VAL A 313 -23.11 19.71 -5.30
N ARG A 314 -24.16 20.52 -5.18
CA ARG A 314 -25.52 20.16 -5.62
C ARG A 314 -25.59 19.81 -7.10
N THR A 315 -24.91 20.58 -7.92
CA THR A 315 -24.91 20.37 -9.38
C THR A 315 -24.25 19.06 -9.76
N ASN A 316 -23.11 18.73 -9.15
CA ASN A 316 -22.44 17.45 -9.39
C ASN A 316 -23.23 16.26 -8.82
N VAL A 317 -23.81 16.38 -7.63
CA VAL A 317 -24.67 15.35 -7.02
C VAL A 317 -25.87 15.03 -7.93
N ARG A 318 -26.51 16.03 -8.55
CA ARG A 318 -27.58 15.80 -9.53
C ARG A 318 -27.05 15.09 -10.78
N ALA A 319 -25.93 15.54 -11.32
CA ALA A 319 -25.32 14.91 -12.49
C ALA A 319 -24.93 13.45 -12.20
N LEU A 320 -24.41 13.13 -11.01
CA LEU A 320 -24.14 11.76 -10.58
C LEU A 320 -25.42 10.92 -10.50
N HIS A 321 -26.50 11.46 -9.94
CA HIS A 321 -27.78 10.78 -9.90
C HIS A 321 -28.31 10.47 -11.32
N ASP A 322 -28.20 11.42 -12.25
CA ASP A 322 -28.67 11.24 -13.64
C ASP A 322 -27.89 10.13 -14.38
N VAL A 323 -26.58 9.97 -14.11
CA VAL A 323 -25.72 8.97 -14.76
C VAL A 323 -25.56 7.68 -13.92
N HIS A 324 -26.19 7.59 -12.76
CA HIS A 324 -26.07 6.44 -11.84
C HIS A 324 -26.34 5.08 -12.50
N PRO A 325 -27.29 4.94 -13.42
CA PRO A 325 -27.48 3.65 -14.09
C PRO A 325 -26.26 3.16 -14.87
N GLU A 326 -25.41 4.07 -15.38
CA GLU A 326 -24.20 3.76 -16.15
C GLU A 326 -22.94 3.77 -15.26
N LEU A 327 -22.91 4.67 -14.27
CA LEU A 327 -21.79 4.91 -13.38
C LEU A 327 -22.30 4.92 -11.92
N PRO A 328 -22.45 3.75 -11.27
CA PRO A 328 -23.04 3.61 -9.94
C PRO A 328 -22.05 4.09 -8.86
N VAL A 329 -22.00 5.40 -8.66
CA VAL A 329 -21.29 6.03 -7.54
C VAL A 329 -22.16 5.89 -6.29
N GLU A 330 -21.56 5.64 -5.14
CA GLU A 330 -22.22 5.39 -3.86
C GLU A 330 -21.95 6.49 -2.82
N MET A 331 -20.90 7.29 -3.01
CA MET A 331 -20.44 8.30 -2.05
C MET A 331 -20.09 9.60 -2.77
N ALA A 332 -20.50 10.75 -2.16
CA ALA A 332 -20.10 12.08 -2.62
C ALA A 332 -19.40 12.84 -1.49
N GLN A 333 -18.14 13.20 -1.71
CA GLN A 333 -17.24 13.82 -0.74
C GLN A 333 -17.05 15.32 -1.04
N ILE A 334 -17.25 16.13 -0.01
CA ILE A 334 -16.79 17.53 0.00
C ILE A 334 -15.36 17.52 0.53
N ASP A 335 -14.39 17.91 -0.34
CA ASP A 335 -12.97 18.00 -0.01
C ASP A 335 -12.61 19.40 0.56
N ASP A 336 -11.32 19.72 0.70
CA ASP A 336 -10.79 21.01 1.18
C ASP A 336 -11.45 22.21 0.49
N GLY A 337 -11.86 23.20 1.25
CA GLY A 337 -12.39 24.45 0.73
C GLY A 337 -13.71 24.93 1.35
N TYR A 338 -14.32 24.19 2.28
CA TYR A 338 -15.53 24.60 3.01
C TYR A 338 -15.19 25.36 4.30
N GLU A 339 -14.10 25.04 4.96
CA GLU A 339 -13.63 25.61 6.23
C GLU A 339 -13.05 27.02 6.07
N ALA A 340 -13.14 27.84 7.11
CA ALA A 340 -12.61 29.21 7.12
C ALA A 340 -11.09 29.24 7.02
N ALA A 341 -10.44 28.32 7.71
CA ALA A 341 -9.01 28.02 7.62
C ALA A 341 -8.77 26.59 8.09
N VAL A 342 -7.74 25.92 7.54
CA VAL A 342 -7.35 24.58 8.00
C VAL A 342 -6.95 24.67 9.48
N GLY A 343 -7.65 23.91 10.31
CA GLY A 343 -7.60 23.97 11.76
C GLY A 343 -8.87 24.51 12.39
N ASP A 344 -9.58 25.45 11.76
CA ASP A 344 -10.84 26.03 12.26
C ASP A 344 -12.06 25.26 11.71
N TRP A 345 -12.13 23.95 11.97
CA TRP A 345 -13.07 23.01 11.35
C TRP A 345 -14.54 23.29 11.62
N LEU A 346 -14.86 23.96 12.72
CA LEU A 346 -16.23 24.33 13.11
C LEU A 346 -16.66 25.68 12.54
N GLN A 347 -15.72 26.41 11.90
CA GLN A 347 -15.98 27.68 11.23
C GLN A 347 -15.90 27.47 9.73
N THR A 348 -16.95 27.80 9.02
CA THR A 348 -17.02 27.63 7.57
C THR A 348 -16.86 28.95 6.83
N LYS A 349 -16.46 28.90 5.57
CA LYS A 349 -16.52 30.05 4.67
C LYS A 349 -17.95 30.59 4.59
N PRO A 350 -18.16 31.87 4.30
CA PRO A 350 -19.49 32.47 4.24
C PRO A 350 -20.49 31.71 3.36
N ALA A 351 -20.05 31.15 2.23
CA ALA A 351 -20.89 30.37 1.33
C ALA A 351 -21.41 29.06 1.97
N PHE A 352 -20.67 28.47 2.90
CA PHE A 352 -21.02 27.23 3.58
C PHE A 352 -21.66 27.44 4.96
N GLN A 353 -21.81 28.69 5.41
CA GLN A 353 -22.39 28.98 6.72
C GLN A 353 -23.81 28.42 6.83
N GLY A 354 -24.04 27.53 7.79
CA GLY A 354 -25.35 26.84 7.98
C GLY A 354 -25.73 25.89 6.85
N GLN A 355 -24.77 25.47 5.99
CA GLN A 355 -25.05 24.60 4.86
C GLN A 355 -24.55 23.15 5.04
N MET A 356 -23.62 22.88 5.98
CA MET A 356 -22.93 21.56 6.04
C MET A 356 -23.89 20.39 6.31
N ASP A 357 -24.80 20.55 7.26
CA ASP A 357 -25.85 19.56 7.59
C ASP A 357 -26.93 19.48 6.50
N ILE A 358 -27.21 20.60 5.82
CA ILE A 358 -28.17 20.63 4.71
C ILE A 358 -27.58 19.85 3.53
N LEU A 359 -26.33 20.09 3.16
CA LEU A 359 -25.64 19.37 2.09
C LEU A 359 -25.53 17.87 2.36
N ALA A 360 -25.20 17.47 3.58
CA ALA A 360 -25.15 16.06 3.93
C ALA A 360 -26.50 15.37 3.71
N ARG A 361 -27.62 16.01 4.18
CA ARG A 361 -28.98 15.50 3.94
C ARG A 361 -29.40 15.51 2.46
N GLU A 362 -28.93 16.49 1.68
CA GLU A 362 -29.22 16.56 0.24
C GLU A 362 -28.47 15.45 -0.53
N ILE A 363 -27.19 15.18 -0.16
CA ILE A 363 -26.40 14.07 -0.71
C ILE A 363 -27.07 12.73 -0.36
N GLU A 364 -27.47 12.54 0.89
CA GLU A 364 -28.15 11.32 1.34
C GLU A 364 -29.51 11.10 0.61
N ARG A 365 -30.31 12.15 0.46
CA ARG A 365 -31.58 12.09 -0.28
C ARG A 365 -31.39 11.78 -1.77
N ALA A 366 -30.26 12.13 -2.33
CA ALA A 366 -29.91 11.78 -3.71
C ALA A 366 -29.40 10.32 -3.84
N GLY A 367 -29.31 9.58 -2.72
CA GLY A 367 -28.91 8.16 -2.68
C GLY A 367 -27.43 7.94 -2.45
N PHE A 368 -26.68 8.96 -2.03
CA PHE A 368 -25.23 8.85 -1.81
C PHE A 368 -24.86 8.97 -0.33
N THR A 369 -23.82 8.29 0.07
CA THR A 369 -23.18 8.48 1.39
C THR A 369 -22.48 9.84 1.42
N PRO A 370 -22.79 10.73 2.38
CA PRO A 370 -22.11 12.02 2.49
C PRO A 370 -20.70 11.85 3.06
N GLY A 371 -19.70 12.34 2.33
CA GLY A 371 -18.30 12.34 2.69
C GLY A 371 -17.74 13.73 2.98
N LEU A 372 -16.79 13.82 3.91
CA LEU A 372 -16.12 15.05 4.31
C LEU A 372 -14.62 14.87 4.44
N TRP A 373 -13.86 15.85 3.97
CA TRP A 373 -12.42 15.95 4.18
C TRP A 373 -12.11 16.74 5.45
N LEU A 374 -11.11 16.27 6.19
CA LEU A 374 -10.56 16.91 7.39
C LEU A 374 -9.05 16.70 7.44
N ALA A 375 -8.29 17.65 8.00
CA ALA A 375 -6.87 17.50 8.33
C ALA A 375 -6.67 17.73 9.84
N PRO A 376 -7.01 16.75 10.69
CA PRO A 376 -7.28 16.97 12.11
C PRO A 376 -6.04 17.33 12.94
N PHE A 377 -4.82 17.02 12.47
CA PHE A 377 -3.59 17.19 13.25
C PHE A 377 -2.70 18.35 12.77
N ILE A 378 -3.17 19.10 11.75
CA ILE A 378 -2.42 20.21 11.17
C ILE A 378 -3.24 21.49 11.22
N VAL A 379 -2.57 22.63 11.45
CA VAL A 379 -3.24 23.94 11.46
C VAL A 379 -2.46 24.97 10.66
N GLN A 380 -3.15 25.84 9.97
CA GLN A 380 -2.56 27.03 9.38
C GLN A 380 -2.17 28.03 10.47
N SER A 381 -1.04 28.72 10.33
CA SER A 381 -0.61 29.73 11.30
C SER A 381 -1.60 30.91 11.45
N LYS A 382 -2.49 31.13 10.45
CA LYS A 382 -3.54 32.15 10.48
C LYS A 382 -4.84 31.70 11.12
N ALA A 383 -5.01 30.39 11.38
CA ALA A 383 -6.21 29.84 11.99
C ALA A 383 -6.45 30.44 13.38
N ALA A 384 -7.71 30.62 13.77
CA ALA A 384 -8.08 31.18 15.07
C ALA A 384 -7.55 30.30 16.20
N ILE A 385 -7.72 28.98 16.07
CA ILE A 385 -7.24 27.99 17.05
C ILE A 385 -5.73 28.08 17.30
N ALA A 386 -4.90 28.36 16.26
CA ALA A 386 -3.46 28.47 16.42
C ALA A 386 -3.04 29.76 17.15
N ARG A 387 -3.88 30.81 17.12
CA ARG A 387 -3.62 32.09 17.77
C ARG A 387 -4.16 32.14 19.20
N GLU A 388 -5.33 31.54 19.41
CA GLU A 388 -6.03 31.52 20.69
C GLU A 388 -5.44 30.50 21.65
N HIS A 389 -4.91 29.38 21.10
CA HIS A 389 -4.32 28.27 21.85
C HIS A 389 -2.89 27.92 21.39
N PRO A 390 -1.91 28.82 21.56
CA PRO A 390 -0.51 28.55 21.20
C PRO A 390 0.14 27.43 22.01
N ASP A 391 -0.43 27.08 23.14
CA ASP A 391 -0.07 25.95 24.00
C ASP A 391 -0.50 24.59 23.41
N TRP A 392 -1.45 24.55 22.47
CA TRP A 392 -1.88 23.33 21.79
C TRP A 392 -0.93 22.90 20.66
N LEU A 393 -0.01 23.76 20.27
CA LEU A 393 0.94 23.46 19.20
C LEU A 393 2.09 22.64 19.70
N LEU A 394 2.44 21.57 18.95
CA LEU A 394 3.65 20.79 19.19
C LEU A 394 4.88 21.72 19.10
N LYS A 395 5.83 21.62 20.04
CA LYS A 395 6.99 22.50 20.14
C LYS A 395 8.29 21.73 19.91
N ASP A 396 9.27 22.39 19.32
CA ASP A 396 10.65 21.89 19.23
C ASP A 396 11.41 22.15 20.56
N ASP A 397 12.65 21.69 20.65
CA ASP A 397 13.50 21.85 21.84
C ASP A 397 13.80 23.32 22.18
N ALA A 398 13.61 24.22 21.25
CA ALA A 398 13.72 25.67 21.48
C ALA A 398 12.40 26.32 21.89
N GLY A 399 11.33 25.54 22.11
CA GLY A 399 9.98 25.99 22.46
C GLY A 399 9.22 26.62 21.29
N LYS A 400 9.67 26.49 20.05
CA LYS A 400 9.00 27.03 18.85
C LYS A 400 8.02 26.01 18.29
N PRO A 401 6.86 26.46 17.74
CA PRO A 401 5.91 25.56 17.09
C PRO A 401 6.54 24.78 15.92
N VAL A 402 6.39 23.45 15.95
CA VAL A 402 6.89 22.54 14.94
C VAL A 402 6.18 22.79 13.60
N ARG A 403 6.96 22.88 12.52
CA ARG A 403 6.44 23.04 11.17
C ARG A 403 5.98 21.70 10.62
N ALA A 404 4.77 21.68 10.09
CA ALA A 404 4.18 20.50 9.44
C ALA A 404 4.21 20.57 7.89
N GLY A 405 4.79 21.61 7.31
CA GLY A 405 4.94 21.81 5.86
C GLY A 405 4.65 23.23 5.44
N PHE A 406 4.83 23.49 4.14
CA PHE A 406 4.43 24.77 3.50
C PHE A 406 3.27 24.51 2.55
N LEU A 407 2.07 24.86 2.96
CA LEU A 407 0.80 24.59 2.30
C LEU A 407 -0.11 25.82 2.41
N TRP A 408 -1.06 25.92 1.49
CA TRP A 408 -2.03 27.04 1.48
C TRP A 408 -1.37 28.42 1.56
N ASN A 409 -0.24 28.60 0.83
CA ASN A 409 0.58 29.81 0.81
C ASN A 409 1.19 30.21 2.15
N GLY A 410 1.42 29.26 3.06
CA GLY A 410 2.01 29.53 4.35
C GLY A 410 2.56 28.31 5.06
N PHE A 411 3.34 28.52 6.11
CA PHE A 411 3.75 27.43 6.99
C PHE A 411 2.58 26.97 7.86
N THR A 412 2.43 25.67 7.93
CA THR A 412 1.49 25.00 8.85
C THR A 412 2.22 24.52 10.11
N ARG A 413 1.44 24.20 11.14
CA ARG A 413 1.91 23.74 12.45
C ARG A 413 1.25 22.43 12.81
N ALA A 414 1.95 21.60 13.57
CA ALA A 414 1.39 20.39 14.15
C ALA A 414 0.66 20.71 15.46
N LEU A 415 -0.46 20.05 15.70
CA LEU A 415 -1.11 20.02 17.01
C LEU A 415 -0.45 18.95 17.90
N ASP A 416 -0.33 19.25 19.18
CA ASP A 416 0.04 18.25 20.18
C ASP A 416 -1.20 17.47 20.62
N VAL A 417 -1.39 16.29 20.05
CA VAL A 417 -2.54 15.44 20.35
C VAL A 417 -2.54 14.83 21.76
N THR A 418 -1.46 15.00 22.51
CA THR A 418 -1.40 14.61 23.93
C THR A 418 -1.96 15.69 24.86
N HIS A 419 -2.16 16.91 24.33
CA HIS A 419 -2.74 18.01 25.11
C HIS A 419 -4.26 17.82 25.27
N PRO A 420 -4.80 17.84 26.52
CA PRO A 420 -6.22 17.60 26.76
C PRO A 420 -7.15 18.51 25.96
N GLY A 421 -6.84 19.80 25.85
CA GLY A 421 -7.62 20.74 25.05
C GLY A 421 -7.67 20.39 23.57
N VAL A 422 -6.59 19.86 22.98
CA VAL A 422 -6.57 19.34 21.61
C VAL A 422 -7.49 18.12 21.49
N GLN A 423 -7.45 17.21 22.45
CA GLN A 423 -8.30 16.02 22.46
C GLN A 423 -9.78 16.40 22.53
N ASP A 424 -10.15 17.33 23.40
CA ASP A 424 -11.52 17.81 23.49
C ASP A 424 -11.98 18.52 22.22
N TYR A 425 -11.12 19.32 21.61
CA TYR A 425 -11.39 19.95 20.32
C TYR A 425 -11.60 18.92 19.22
N LEU A 426 -10.75 17.92 19.11
CA LEU A 426 -10.88 16.86 18.11
C LEU A 426 -12.18 16.06 18.31
N ARG A 427 -12.56 15.76 19.57
CA ARG A 427 -13.86 15.12 19.86
C ARG A 427 -15.02 16.00 19.36
N GLU A 428 -15.00 17.30 19.64
CA GLU A 428 -16.06 18.22 19.20
C GLU A 428 -16.14 18.32 17.66
N VAL A 429 -14.99 18.39 16.97
CA VAL A 429 -14.93 18.42 15.50
C VAL A 429 -15.53 17.15 14.91
N ILE A 430 -15.07 15.97 15.35
CA ILE A 430 -15.55 14.69 14.81
C ILE A 430 -17.01 14.45 15.18
N HIS A 431 -17.40 14.74 16.43
CA HIS A 431 -18.81 14.64 16.84
C HIS A 431 -19.71 15.56 16.00
N THR A 432 -19.27 16.77 15.71
CA THR A 432 -20.03 17.71 14.87
C THR A 432 -20.12 17.19 13.43
N ALA A 433 -19.03 16.77 12.82
CA ALA A 433 -19.02 16.26 11.45
C ALA A 433 -19.95 15.04 11.28
N VAL A 434 -19.88 14.09 12.22
CA VAL A 434 -20.63 12.82 12.14
C VAL A 434 -22.06 12.96 12.66
N HIS A 435 -22.23 13.47 13.88
CA HIS A 435 -23.53 13.38 14.57
C HIS A 435 -24.41 14.60 14.42
N ARG A 436 -23.83 15.80 14.15
CA ARG A 436 -24.62 17.01 13.91
C ARG A 436 -24.84 17.28 12.43
N TRP A 437 -23.75 17.16 11.61
CA TRP A 437 -23.83 17.38 10.16
C TRP A 437 -24.30 16.13 9.41
N GLY A 438 -23.95 14.92 9.87
CA GLY A 438 -24.43 13.66 9.30
C GLY A 438 -23.49 13.03 8.27
N TYR A 439 -22.21 13.39 8.23
CA TYR A 439 -21.24 12.74 7.35
C TYR A 439 -20.90 11.34 7.84
N ARG A 440 -20.81 10.38 6.92
CA ARG A 440 -20.56 8.95 7.22
C ARG A 440 -19.25 8.41 6.62
N TYR A 441 -18.59 9.21 5.81
CA TYR A 441 -17.27 8.94 5.25
C TYR A 441 -16.37 10.12 5.57
N LEU A 442 -15.22 9.88 6.21
CA LEU A 442 -14.25 10.92 6.56
C LEU A 442 -12.91 10.60 5.91
N LYS A 443 -12.43 11.49 5.04
CA LYS A 443 -11.05 11.50 4.57
C LYS A 443 -10.22 12.32 5.54
N LEU A 444 -9.32 11.66 6.26
CA LEU A 444 -8.44 12.25 7.26
C LEU A 444 -7.05 12.47 6.67
N ASP A 445 -6.69 13.71 6.44
CA ASP A 445 -5.48 14.07 5.71
C ASP A 445 -4.38 14.65 6.59
N PHE A 446 -3.14 14.70 6.08
CA PHE A 446 -1.94 15.21 6.78
C PHE A 446 -1.73 14.58 8.16
N LEU A 447 -2.11 13.31 8.31
CA LEU A 447 -2.08 12.62 9.59
C LEU A 447 -0.67 12.46 10.17
N TYR A 448 0.39 12.53 9.34
CA TYR A 448 1.78 12.48 9.79
C TYR A 448 2.09 13.58 10.81
N ALA A 449 1.31 14.66 10.85
CA ALA A 449 1.61 15.83 11.69
C ALA A 449 1.62 15.47 13.19
N ALA A 450 0.76 14.57 13.65
CA ALA A 450 0.75 14.09 15.05
C ALA A 450 1.99 13.25 15.41
N ALA A 451 2.68 12.68 14.41
CA ALA A 451 3.88 11.87 14.60
C ALA A 451 5.20 12.65 14.33
N LEU A 452 5.16 13.97 14.23
CA LEU A 452 6.37 14.76 14.09
C LEU A 452 7.18 14.78 15.40
N PRO A 453 8.53 14.80 15.33
CA PRO A 453 9.37 15.01 16.47
C PRO A 453 9.06 16.33 17.17
N GLY A 454 9.07 16.34 18.50
CA GLY A 454 8.82 17.53 19.30
C GLY A 454 8.53 17.20 20.77
N GLN A 455 8.51 18.24 21.59
CA GLN A 455 8.13 18.16 22.98
C GLN A 455 6.62 18.17 23.13
N ARG A 456 6.10 17.16 23.82
CA ARG A 456 4.67 16.93 24.02
C ARG A 456 4.24 17.36 25.41
N HIS A 457 2.97 17.66 25.56
CA HIS A 457 2.33 17.94 26.84
C HIS A 457 2.49 16.74 27.80
N ASP A 458 2.32 15.52 27.28
CA ASP A 458 2.66 14.29 27.99
C ASP A 458 4.05 13.80 27.53
N PRO A 459 5.11 14.02 28.34
CA PRO A 459 6.46 13.63 27.96
C PRO A 459 6.72 12.12 28.08
N ALA A 460 5.77 11.34 28.63
CA ALA A 460 5.85 9.88 28.73
C ALA A 460 5.33 9.17 27.49
N VAL A 461 4.96 9.90 26.43
CA VAL A 461 4.36 9.37 25.21
C VAL A 461 5.29 9.60 24.00
N THR A 462 5.66 8.53 23.30
CA THR A 462 6.39 8.62 22.04
C THR A 462 5.56 9.27 20.94
N ARG A 463 6.20 9.72 19.87
CA ARG A 463 5.49 10.31 18.72
C ARG A 463 4.55 9.32 18.02
N VAL A 464 4.87 8.03 18.02
CA VAL A 464 4.00 6.98 17.48
C VAL A 464 2.80 6.74 18.41
N GLN A 465 3.01 6.70 19.70
CA GLN A 465 1.92 6.58 20.68
C GLN A 465 0.98 7.79 20.63
N ALA A 466 1.52 9.01 20.54
CA ALA A 466 0.73 10.22 20.36
C ALA A 466 -0.15 10.14 19.10
N TYR A 467 0.45 9.78 17.97
CA TYR A 467 -0.28 9.56 16.72
C TYR A 467 -1.41 8.53 16.88
N HIS A 468 -1.07 7.37 17.44
CA HIS A 468 -2.03 6.28 17.65
C HIS A 468 -3.18 6.69 18.57
N GLN A 469 -2.89 7.40 19.67
CA GLN A 469 -3.90 7.94 20.60
C GLN A 469 -4.84 8.94 19.89
N GLY A 470 -4.29 9.87 19.10
CA GLY A 470 -5.08 10.85 18.38
C GLY A 470 -5.99 10.22 17.33
N LEU A 471 -5.49 9.25 16.55
CA LEU A 471 -6.30 8.57 15.55
C LEU A 471 -7.33 7.62 16.17
N LYS A 472 -6.99 6.96 17.28
CA LYS A 472 -7.92 6.15 18.07
C LYS A 472 -9.07 6.99 18.65
N LEU A 473 -8.76 8.16 19.18
CA LEU A 473 -9.76 9.12 19.67
C LEU A 473 -10.75 9.51 18.55
N ILE A 474 -10.23 9.75 17.32
CA ILE A 474 -11.08 10.05 16.16
C ILE A 474 -11.98 8.85 15.83
N ARG A 475 -11.44 7.62 15.79
CA ARG A 475 -12.22 6.40 15.53
C ARG A 475 -13.31 6.20 16.58
N GLU A 476 -12.98 6.30 17.85
CA GLU A 476 -13.93 6.14 18.96
C GLU A 476 -15.04 7.19 18.93
N THR A 477 -14.70 8.44 18.59
CA THR A 477 -15.69 9.53 18.50
C THR A 477 -16.58 9.39 17.27
N ALA A 478 -16.03 8.98 16.13
CA ALA A 478 -16.77 8.75 14.89
C ALA A 478 -17.72 7.55 15.00
N GLY A 479 -17.29 6.50 15.72
CA GLY A 479 -18.01 5.22 15.81
C GLY A 479 -17.57 4.23 14.72
N GLU A 480 -17.98 2.97 14.89
CA GLU A 480 -17.54 1.85 14.04
C GLU A 480 -18.15 1.89 12.62
N ASP A 481 -19.33 2.52 12.48
CA ASP A 481 -20.08 2.57 11.21
C ASP A 481 -19.62 3.70 10.26
N VAL A 482 -18.71 4.56 10.72
CA VAL A 482 -18.15 5.62 9.89
C VAL A 482 -16.92 5.12 9.18
N PHE A 483 -16.90 5.24 7.84
CA PHE A 483 -15.76 4.86 7.04
C PHE A 483 -14.63 5.91 7.16
N LEU A 484 -13.45 5.50 7.62
CA LEU A 484 -12.28 6.38 7.74
C LEU A 484 -11.24 6.04 6.69
N LEU A 485 -10.92 7.02 5.85
CA LEU A 485 -9.79 6.98 4.92
C LEU A 485 -8.61 7.78 5.50
N GLY A 486 -7.49 7.11 5.76
CA GLY A 486 -6.24 7.78 6.14
C GLY A 486 -5.49 8.32 4.92
N CYS A 487 -4.95 9.53 5.01
CA CYS A 487 -4.15 10.16 3.97
C CYS A 487 -2.99 10.95 4.60
N GLY A 488 -1.83 11.02 3.91
CA GLY A 488 -0.62 11.58 4.53
C GLY A 488 -0.28 10.90 5.86
N ALA A 489 -0.57 9.62 6.00
CA ALA A 489 -0.58 8.87 7.26
C ALA A 489 0.60 7.92 7.39
N PRO A 490 1.27 7.84 8.56
CA PRO A 490 2.24 6.78 8.84
C PRO A 490 1.66 5.40 8.56
N ILE A 491 2.38 4.57 7.77
CA ILE A 491 1.85 3.28 7.31
C ILE A 491 1.62 2.32 8.48
N GLY A 492 2.67 1.89 9.15
CA GLY A 492 2.57 0.90 10.23
C GLY A 492 1.65 1.32 11.39
N PRO A 493 1.81 2.54 11.93
CA PRO A 493 0.99 3.03 13.05
C PRO A 493 -0.50 3.19 12.78
N SER A 494 -0.92 3.25 11.51
CA SER A 494 -2.34 3.42 11.14
C SER A 494 -3.13 2.11 11.07
N VAL A 495 -2.43 0.96 11.00
CA VAL A 495 -3.09 -0.35 10.85
C VAL A 495 -4.00 -0.63 12.06
N GLY A 496 -5.23 -1.05 11.79
CA GLY A 496 -6.26 -1.31 12.78
C GLY A 496 -7.14 -0.11 13.12
N LEU A 497 -6.83 1.11 12.66
CA LEU A 497 -7.57 2.33 12.99
C LEU A 497 -8.35 2.92 11.80
N VAL A 498 -7.93 2.66 10.58
CA VAL A 498 -8.59 3.15 9.36
C VAL A 498 -9.12 1.99 8.52
N ASP A 499 -10.19 2.23 7.76
CA ASP A 499 -10.82 1.25 6.87
C ASP A 499 -10.15 1.23 5.49
N ALA A 500 -9.61 2.38 5.08
CA ALA A 500 -8.85 2.54 3.86
C ALA A 500 -7.65 3.48 4.05
N MET A 501 -6.67 3.38 3.16
CA MET A 501 -5.47 4.21 3.20
C MET A 501 -5.09 4.68 1.80
N ARG A 502 -4.92 5.98 1.62
CA ARG A 502 -4.19 6.54 0.50
C ARG A 502 -2.77 5.98 0.53
N ILE A 503 -2.34 5.33 -0.52
CA ILE A 503 -1.05 4.62 -0.57
C ILE A 503 0.02 5.34 -1.39
N GLY A 504 -0.31 6.44 -2.04
CA GLY A 504 0.60 7.20 -2.89
C GLY A 504 0.46 8.71 -2.76
N PRO A 505 1.41 9.48 -3.33
CA PRO A 505 1.25 10.90 -3.55
C PRO A 505 0.03 11.19 -4.42
N ASP A 506 -0.47 12.40 -4.34
CA ASP A 506 -1.62 12.84 -5.13
C ASP A 506 -1.42 12.58 -6.62
N ILE A 507 -2.49 12.10 -7.25
CA ILE A 507 -2.63 12.13 -8.70
C ILE A 507 -2.64 13.58 -9.20
N ALA A 508 -2.28 13.80 -10.44
CA ALA A 508 -2.43 15.11 -11.07
C ALA A 508 -2.76 14.94 -12.56
N PRO A 509 -3.41 15.93 -13.19
CA PRO A 509 -3.72 15.89 -14.60
C PRO A 509 -2.47 16.13 -15.47
N HIS A 510 -1.32 15.61 -15.06
CA HIS A 510 -0.06 15.61 -15.79
C HIS A 510 0.81 14.42 -15.39
N TRP A 511 1.62 13.94 -16.32
CA TRP A 511 2.41 12.73 -16.15
C TRP A 511 3.53 12.87 -15.13
N ARG A 512 4.26 13.97 -15.15
CA ARG A 512 5.41 14.24 -14.26
C ARG A 512 5.15 15.42 -13.35
N PRO A 513 5.80 15.45 -12.16
CA PRO A 513 5.63 16.54 -11.21
C PRO A 513 5.88 17.92 -11.83
N LYS A 514 5.04 18.88 -11.45
CA LYS A 514 5.13 20.28 -11.83
C LYS A 514 5.02 21.19 -10.61
N VAL A 515 5.81 22.24 -10.58
CA VAL A 515 5.69 23.31 -9.60
C VAL A 515 5.75 24.63 -10.36
N PHE A 516 4.79 25.51 -10.14
CA PHE A 516 4.60 26.76 -10.89
C PHE A 516 4.60 26.54 -12.41
N GLY A 517 3.98 25.47 -12.89
CA GLY A 517 3.90 25.11 -14.30
C GLY A 517 5.17 24.54 -14.92
N LEU A 518 6.28 24.46 -14.16
CA LEU A 518 7.57 23.94 -14.62
C LEU A 518 7.77 22.49 -14.15
N SER A 519 7.99 21.55 -15.09
CA SER A 519 8.26 20.16 -14.75
C SER A 519 9.76 19.82 -14.68
N ARG A 520 10.61 20.47 -15.51
CA ARG A 520 12.01 20.06 -15.68
C ARG A 520 12.85 20.04 -14.39
N PRO A 521 12.79 21.03 -13.47
CA PRO A 521 13.52 20.99 -12.20
C PRO A 521 12.97 19.95 -11.21
N TRP A 522 11.70 19.59 -11.34
CA TRP A 522 10.95 18.77 -10.37
C TRP A 522 10.75 17.34 -10.83
N ARG A 523 11.19 17.00 -12.04
CA ARG A 523 10.97 15.71 -12.70
C ARG A 523 11.31 14.48 -11.84
N LYS A 524 12.30 14.62 -10.93
CA LYS A 524 12.78 13.55 -10.06
C LYS A 524 12.16 13.57 -8.66
N LYS A 525 11.20 14.44 -8.38
CA LYS A 525 10.52 14.51 -7.09
C LYS A 525 9.49 13.40 -6.99
N THR A 526 9.77 12.41 -6.18
CA THR A 526 8.98 11.18 -6.06
C THR A 526 7.75 11.30 -5.17
N THR A 527 7.64 12.39 -4.42
CA THR A 527 6.55 12.64 -3.45
C THR A 527 5.58 13.73 -3.88
N TYR A 528 5.81 14.34 -5.05
CA TYR A 528 4.96 15.41 -5.57
C TYR A 528 3.83 14.86 -6.43
N PRO A 529 2.68 15.58 -6.49
CA PRO A 529 1.54 15.21 -7.32
C PRO A 529 1.94 14.95 -8.77
N ALA A 530 1.63 13.76 -9.27
CA ALA A 530 1.85 13.34 -10.67
C ALA A 530 1.34 11.93 -10.90
N ALA A 531 0.88 11.61 -12.11
CA ALA A 531 0.42 10.27 -12.46
C ALA A 531 1.50 9.19 -12.22
N ILE A 532 2.74 9.43 -12.64
CA ILE A 532 3.84 8.45 -12.48
C ILE A 532 4.16 8.14 -11.01
N ASN A 533 4.01 9.10 -10.10
CA ASN A 533 4.28 8.91 -8.67
C ASN A 533 3.13 8.14 -7.99
N ALA A 534 1.87 8.45 -8.34
CA ALA A 534 0.71 7.69 -7.90
C ALA A 534 0.79 6.23 -8.38
N ILE A 535 1.07 6.01 -9.68
CA ILE A 535 1.29 4.67 -10.27
C ILE A 535 2.36 3.89 -9.51
N ARG A 536 3.53 4.49 -9.26
CA ARG A 536 4.61 3.81 -8.55
C ARG A 536 4.14 3.26 -7.20
N ASN A 537 3.60 4.12 -6.35
CA ASN A 537 3.22 3.70 -5.01
C ASN A 537 2.01 2.75 -5.01
N THR A 538 1.06 2.92 -5.93
CA THR A 538 -0.06 1.99 -6.10
C THR A 538 0.44 0.57 -6.37
N LEU A 539 1.41 0.42 -7.27
CA LEU A 539 1.96 -0.88 -7.63
C LEU A 539 2.90 -1.45 -6.55
N THR A 540 3.75 -0.61 -5.95
CA THR A 540 4.73 -1.08 -4.96
C THR A 540 4.11 -1.39 -3.60
N ARG A 541 2.92 -0.88 -3.30
CA ARG A 541 2.16 -1.14 -2.08
C ARG A 541 0.93 -2.04 -2.30
N SER A 542 0.85 -2.71 -3.45
CA SER A 542 -0.26 -3.62 -3.78
C SER A 542 -0.46 -4.72 -2.74
N ALA A 543 0.63 -5.22 -2.13
CA ALA A 543 0.57 -6.26 -1.10
C ALA A 543 -0.21 -5.86 0.17
N TYR A 544 -0.42 -4.57 0.42
CA TYR A 544 -1.19 -4.09 1.55
C TYR A 544 -2.71 -4.21 1.36
N HIS A 545 -3.16 -4.27 0.09
CA HIS A 545 -4.57 -4.32 -0.25
C HIS A 545 -5.26 -5.51 0.40
N ARG A 546 -6.34 -5.24 1.15
CA ARG A 546 -7.16 -6.21 1.91
C ARG A 546 -6.40 -7.11 2.90
N ARG A 547 -5.14 -6.75 3.20
CA ARG A 547 -4.39 -7.33 4.32
C ARG A 547 -4.26 -6.33 5.47
N LEU A 548 -4.13 -5.04 5.17
CA LEU A 548 -4.06 -3.96 6.16
C LEU A 548 -5.34 -3.11 6.17
N TRP A 549 -5.90 -2.83 4.99
CA TRP A 549 -7.04 -1.96 4.69
C TRP A 549 -7.43 -2.08 3.22
N TRP A 550 -8.41 -1.29 2.77
CA TRP A 550 -8.60 -1.02 1.36
C TRP A 550 -7.57 0.00 0.87
N ASN A 551 -6.75 -0.37 -0.11
CA ASN A 551 -5.84 0.59 -0.72
C ASN A 551 -6.63 1.65 -1.49
N ASP A 552 -6.31 2.93 -1.24
CA ASP A 552 -6.78 4.05 -2.07
C ASP A 552 -5.63 4.50 -2.99
N PRO A 553 -5.70 4.21 -4.30
CA PRO A 553 -4.69 4.63 -5.26
C PRO A 553 -4.74 6.13 -5.56
N ASP A 554 -5.77 6.82 -5.13
CA ASP A 554 -6.23 8.16 -5.45
C ASP A 554 -7.29 8.22 -6.57
N CYS A 555 -7.76 9.43 -6.86
CA CYS A 555 -8.87 9.67 -7.77
C CYS A 555 -8.57 9.29 -9.22
N VAL A 556 -9.58 8.80 -9.89
CA VAL A 556 -9.58 8.58 -11.33
C VAL A 556 -9.98 9.89 -12.02
N ILE A 557 -9.07 10.46 -12.80
CA ILE A 557 -9.27 11.69 -13.56
C ILE A 557 -9.43 11.29 -15.03
N VAL A 558 -10.64 11.40 -15.58
CA VAL A 558 -10.93 10.98 -16.95
C VAL A 558 -11.29 12.12 -17.91
N ARG A 559 -11.51 13.33 -17.43
CA ARG A 559 -11.88 14.49 -18.24
C ARG A 559 -10.93 14.76 -19.41
N GLU A 560 -11.44 15.34 -20.49
CA GLU A 560 -10.68 15.79 -21.65
C GLU A 560 -10.09 17.20 -21.45
N ARG A 561 -10.88 18.08 -20.85
CA ARG A 561 -10.47 19.48 -20.62
C ARG A 561 -9.72 19.62 -19.32
N GLN A 562 -8.79 20.55 -19.23
CA GLN A 562 -7.95 20.77 -18.03
C GLN A 562 -7.21 19.50 -17.62
N ASN A 563 -6.79 18.73 -18.60
CA ASN A 563 -6.03 17.51 -18.42
C ASN A 563 -4.92 17.45 -19.47
N GLU A 564 -3.68 17.35 -19.02
CA GLU A 564 -2.51 17.23 -19.90
C GLU A 564 -2.14 15.78 -20.19
N LEU A 565 -2.79 14.83 -19.49
CA LEU A 565 -2.62 13.41 -19.78
C LEU A 565 -3.21 13.09 -21.13
N LYS A 566 -2.43 12.40 -21.95
CA LYS A 566 -2.89 11.87 -23.23
C LYS A 566 -3.91 10.75 -23.01
N PRO A 567 -4.77 10.44 -23.99
CA PRO A 567 -5.76 9.36 -23.85
C PRO A 567 -5.15 8.04 -23.36
N HIS A 568 -4.04 7.59 -23.93
CA HIS A 568 -3.38 6.35 -23.50
C HIS A 568 -2.75 6.44 -22.10
N GLU A 569 -2.36 7.64 -21.62
CA GLU A 569 -1.88 7.85 -20.25
C GLU A 569 -3.05 7.75 -19.24
N VAL A 570 -4.23 8.25 -19.62
CA VAL A 570 -5.47 8.07 -18.82
C VAL A 570 -5.85 6.60 -18.78
N GLN A 571 -5.81 5.88 -19.92
CA GLN A 571 -6.07 4.44 -19.97
C GLN A 571 -5.07 3.63 -19.15
N SER A 572 -3.79 4.03 -19.15
CA SER A 572 -2.77 3.43 -18.28
C SER A 572 -3.11 3.60 -16.80
N TRP A 573 -3.54 4.80 -16.39
CA TRP A 573 -3.97 5.06 -15.01
C TRP A 573 -5.20 4.24 -14.62
N ILE A 574 -6.25 4.23 -15.44
CA ILE A 574 -7.43 3.39 -15.24
C ILE A 574 -7.04 1.92 -15.10
N SER A 575 -6.12 1.43 -15.95
CA SER A 575 -5.64 0.04 -15.89
C SER A 575 -4.93 -0.26 -14.56
N VAL A 576 -4.09 0.65 -14.08
CA VAL A 576 -3.41 0.49 -12.77
C VAL A 576 -4.42 0.48 -11.63
N VAL A 577 -5.39 1.40 -11.61
CA VAL A 577 -6.45 1.42 -10.59
C VAL A 577 -7.26 0.12 -10.63
N GLY A 578 -7.71 -0.32 -11.80
CA GLY A 578 -8.49 -1.56 -11.94
C GLY A 578 -7.71 -2.81 -11.55
N LEU A 579 -6.42 -2.88 -11.88
CA LEU A 579 -5.55 -3.99 -11.47
C LEU A 579 -5.17 -3.94 -9.98
N SER A 580 -5.26 -2.77 -9.32
CA SER A 580 -4.93 -2.66 -7.90
C SER A 580 -5.98 -3.28 -6.98
N GLY A 581 -7.19 -3.48 -7.47
CA GLY A 581 -8.34 -3.93 -6.67
C GLY A 581 -8.84 -2.91 -5.65
N GLY A 582 -8.20 -1.74 -5.57
CA GLY A 582 -8.42 -0.72 -4.58
C GLY A 582 -9.69 0.10 -4.76
N MET A 583 -9.80 1.16 -3.96
CA MET A 583 -10.90 2.12 -4.04
C MET A 583 -10.98 2.78 -5.42
N VAL A 584 -12.18 3.15 -5.82
CA VAL A 584 -12.45 3.93 -7.04
C VAL A 584 -13.17 5.21 -6.64
N VAL A 585 -12.48 6.34 -6.76
CA VAL A 585 -13.04 7.67 -6.49
C VAL A 585 -12.81 8.55 -7.71
N PHE A 586 -13.87 9.14 -8.26
CA PHE A 586 -13.79 10.08 -9.37
C PHE A 586 -13.66 11.52 -8.86
N SER A 587 -13.01 12.39 -9.63
CA SER A 587 -12.85 13.80 -9.21
C SER A 587 -12.86 14.76 -10.42
N ASP A 588 -13.83 14.58 -11.27
CA ASP A 588 -14.08 15.43 -12.43
C ASP A 588 -15.39 16.21 -12.28
N ASP A 589 -15.60 17.27 -13.07
CA ASP A 589 -16.89 17.89 -13.23
C ASP A 589 -17.85 16.94 -13.97
N MET A 590 -18.78 16.35 -13.21
CA MET A 590 -19.68 15.32 -13.73
C MET A 590 -20.66 15.87 -14.77
N THR A 591 -20.88 17.19 -14.82
CA THR A 591 -21.73 17.84 -15.81
C THR A 591 -21.05 17.96 -17.19
N ALA A 592 -19.72 17.87 -17.22
CA ALA A 592 -18.91 18.13 -18.42
C ALA A 592 -18.25 16.86 -19.01
N LEU A 593 -18.43 15.70 -18.38
CA LEU A 593 -17.84 14.44 -18.88
C LEU A 593 -18.58 13.95 -20.13
N SER A 594 -17.82 13.66 -21.20
CA SER A 594 -18.35 13.03 -22.40
C SER A 594 -18.85 11.59 -22.14
N PRO A 595 -19.80 11.06 -22.93
CA PRO A 595 -20.24 9.67 -22.83
C PRO A 595 -19.08 8.68 -22.93
N GLU A 596 -18.11 8.92 -23.81
CA GLU A 596 -16.92 8.09 -23.96
C GLU A 596 -16.11 8.01 -22.66
N ARG A 597 -15.87 9.16 -22.02
CA ARG A 597 -15.09 9.19 -20.78
C ARG A 597 -15.82 8.58 -19.60
N ARG A 598 -17.14 8.73 -19.53
CA ARG A 598 -17.97 7.99 -18.57
C ARG A 598 -17.88 6.50 -18.80
N GLN A 599 -17.90 6.04 -20.04
CA GLN A 599 -17.73 4.63 -20.37
C GLN A 599 -16.36 4.10 -19.91
N TRP A 600 -15.27 4.87 -20.11
CA TRP A 600 -13.95 4.47 -19.60
C TRP A 600 -13.96 4.33 -18.06
N ALA A 601 -14.51 5.31 -17.36
CA ALA A 601 -14.66 5.28 -15.90
C ALA A 601 -15.46 4.06 -15.44
N ALA A 602 -16.58 3.78 -16.12
CA ALA A 602 -17.48 2.68 -15.78
C ALA A 602 -16.86 1.29 -15.95
N THR A 603 -15.78 1.14 -16.77
CA THR A 603 -15.09 -0.15 -16.91
C THR A 603 -14.44 -0.65 -15.62
N LEU A 604 -14.25 0.22 -14.64
CA LEU A 604 -13.76 -0.12 -13.31
C LEU A 604 -14.82 -0.73 -12.39
N LEU A 605 -16.10 -0.67 -12.78
CA LEU A 605 -17.23 -1.02 -11.92
C LEU A 605 -17.95 -2.29 -12.41
N PRO A 606 -18.36 -3.16 -11.48
CA PRO A 606 -18.11 -3.11 -10.03
C PRO A 606 -16.63 -3.30 -9.69
N ILE A 607 -16.17 -2.78 -8.54
CA ILE A 607 -14.78 -2.95 -8.12
C ILE A 607 -14.43 -4.43 -8.06
N GLN A 608 -13.33 -4.81 -8.74
CA GLN A 608 -12.73 -6.13 -8.65
C GLN A 608 -11.86 -6.17 -7.38
N PRO A 609 -12.25 -6.91 -6.32
CA PRO A 609 -11.60 -6.76 -5.01
C PRO A 609 -10.24 -7.47 -4.91
N GLU A 610 -9.90 -8.34 -5.86
CA GLU A 610 -8.60 -8.98 -5.90
C GLU A 610 -7.56 -8.03 -6.50
N ALA A 611 -6.41 -7.90 -5.85
CA ALA A 611 -5.29 -7.12 -6.38
C ALA A 611 -4.45 -7.96 -7.35
N GLY A 612 -4.05 -7.35 -8.46
CA GLY A 612 -3.03 -7.90 -9.35
C GLY A 612 -1.65 -7.90 -8.66
N LEU A 613 -0.86 -8.91 -8.98
CA LEU A 613 0.50 -9.08 -8.49
C LEU A 613 1.49 -8.38 -9.43
N PRO A 614 2.29 -7.42 -8.96
CA PRO A 614 3.40 -6.86 -9.73
C PRO A 614 4.53 -7.91 -9.81
N LEU A 615 4.66 -8.58 -10.95
CA LEU A 615 5.59 -9.73 -11.10
C LEU A 615 7.06 -9.32 -11.06
N ASP A 616 7.36 -8.08 -11.39
CA ASP A 616 8.70 -7.49 -11.43
C ASP A 616 8.92 -6.42 -10.31
N LEU A 617 8.23 -6.60 -9.17
CA LEU A 617 8.27 -5.68 -8.02
C LEU A 617 9.68 -5.44 -7.49
N LEU A 618 10.50 -6.48 -7.46
CA LEU A 618 11.88 -6.43 -6.96
C LEU A 618 12.94 -6.21 -8.06
N GLU A 619 12.51 -5.95 -9.30
CA GLU A 619 13.38 -5.70 -10.46
C GLU A 619 13.37 -4.23 -10.90
N HIS A 620 12.20 -3.59 -10.83
CA HIS A 620 11.99 -2.23 -11.32
C HIS A 620 11.46 -1.30 -10.23
N THR A 621 11.99 -0.08 -10.20
CA THR A 621 11.51 0.97 -9.26
C THR A 621 10.00 1.24 -9.42
N ILE A 622 9.48 1.06 -10.62
CA ILE A 622 8.03 1.06 -10.92
C ILE A 622 7.78 -0.24 -11.67
N PRO A 623 7.00 -1.17 -11.13
CA PRO A 623 6.66 -2.41 -11.81
C PRO A 623 6.05 -2.16 -13.19
N GLU A 624 6.48 -2.94 -14.17
CA GLU A 624 6.07 -2.82 -15.57
C GLU A 624 5.12 -3.95 -16.01
N THR A 625 4.97 -4.99 -15.18
CA THR A 625 4.12 -6.16 -15.45
C THR A 625 3.29 -6.50 -14.22
N VAL A 626 1.96 -6.43 -14.36
CA VAL A 626 1.01 -6.73 -13.28
C VAL A 626 0.02 -7.79 -13.73
N ALA A 627 -0.12 -8.88 -12.99
CA ALA A 627 -0.98 -10.01 -13.33
C ALA A 627 -2.12 -10.16 -12.32
N LEU A 628 -3.36 -10.01 -12.79
CA LEU A 628 -4.57 -10.27 -12.03
C LEU A 628 -5.12 -11.66 -12.40
N TYR A 629 -5.01 -12.60 -11.48
CA TYR A 629 -5.52 -13.97 -11.65
C TYR A 629 -7.01 -14.01 -11.31
N ILE A 630 -7.80 -14.53 -12.22
CA ILE A 630 -9.26 -14.57 -12.09
C ILE A 630 -9.74 -16.01 -12.21
N LYS A 631 -10.52 -16.43 -11.23
CA LYS A 631 -11.22 -17.70 -11.22
C LYS A 631 -12.71 -17.48 -11.01
N ARG A 632 -13.53 -17.87 -11.99
CA ARG A 632 -14.99 -17.68 -12.01
C ARG A 632 -15.66 -18.93 -12.58
N ALA A 633 -16.98 -18.89 -12.74
CA ALA A 633 -17.76 -19.98 -13.29
C ALA A 633 -17.33 -20.42 -14.71
N TRP A 634 -16.71 -19.54 -15.49
CA TRP A 634 -16.18 -19.83 -16.82
C TRP A 634 -14.80 -20.53 -16.81
N GLY A 635 -14.15 -20.67 -15.65
CA GLY A 635 -12.80 -21.21 -15.51
C GLY A 635 -11.81 -20.22 -14.94
N GLU A 636 -10.57 -20.35 -15.35
CA GLU A 636 -9.44 -19.54 -14.87
C GLU A 636 -8.80 -18.78 -16.01
N GLY A 637 -8.29 -17.58 -15.73
CA GLY A 637 -7.52 -16.75 -16.65
C GLY A 637 -6.75 -15.67 -15.94
N VAL A 638 -5.98 -14.92 -16.70
CA VAL A 638 -5.14 -13.82 -16.19
C VAL A 638 -5.41 -12.56 -16.98
N THR A 639 -5.61 -11.45 -16.31
CA THR A 639 -5.58 -10.13 -16.94
C THR A 639 -4.25 -9.46 -16.62
N VAL A 640 -3.47 -9.13 -17.65
CA VAL A 640 -2.12 -8.60 -17.52
C VAL A 640 -2.07 -7.15 -17.96
N GLY A 641 -1.58 -6.27 -17.07
CA GLY A 641 -1.08 -4.96 -17.43
C GLY A 641 0.38 -5.05 -17.86
N LEU A 642 0.67 -4.75 -19.11
CA LEU A 642 2.04 -4.67 -19.64
C LEU A 642 2.34 -3.22 -19.99
N PHE A 643 3.26 -2.57 -19.25
CA PHE A 643 3.44 -1.12 -19.29
C PHE A 643 4.79 -0.68 -19.84
N ASN A 644 4.80 0.51 -20.45
CA ASN A 644 6.00 1.27 -20.80
C ASN A 644 6.01 2.61 -20.03
N TRP A 645 6.68 2.69 -18.91
CA TRP A 645 6.78 3.92 -18.11
C TRP A 645 7.86 4.90 -18.57
N ARG A 646 8.61 4.55 -19.64
CA ARG A 646 9.69 5.38 -20.19
C ARG A 646 9.16 6.47 -21.10
N ASP A 647 9.99 7.51 -21.32
CA ASP A 647 9.66 8.63 -22.23
C ASP A 647 9.84 8.27 -23.70
N GLU A 648 10.27 7.03 -24.02
CA GLU A 648 10.60 6.56 -25.36
C GLU A 648 9.74 5.34 -25.72
N PRO A 649 9.41 5.14 -27.01
CA PRO A 649 8.78 3.91 -27.45
C PRO A 649 9.63 2.69 -27.10
N ARG A 650 8.99 1.59 -26.75
CA ARG A 650 9.67 0.37 -26.33
C ARG A 650 9.00 -0.88 -26.90
N THR A 651 9.82 -1.91 -27.12
CA THR A 651 9.34 -3.27 -27.37
C THR A 651 9.21 -4.01 -26.05
N ARG A 652 8.07 -4.70 -25.85
CA ARG A 652 7.83 -5.55 -24.69
C ARG A 652 7.44 -6.95 -25.15
N THR A 653 7.86 -7.95 -24.38
CA THR A 653 7.52 -9.35 -24.63
C THR A 653 6.65 -9.85 -23.50
N LEU A 654 5.48 -10.39 -23.83
CA LEU A 654 4.64 -11.16 -22.93
C LEU A 654 5.09 -12.62 -23.03
N GLN A 655 5.48 -13.22 -21.91
CA GLN A 655 5.83 -14.63 -21.81
C GLN A 655 4.81 -15.35 -20.93
N LEU A 656 4.17 -16.39 -21.44
CA LEU A 656 3.13 -17.12 -20.70
C LEU A 656 3.69 -17.88 -19.48
N GLY A 657 4.92 -18.37 -19.59
CA GLY A 657 5.61 -19.08 -18.49
C GLY A 657 5.80 -18.20 -17.26
N THR A 658 6.11 -16.90 -17.41
CA THR A 658 6.26 -15.98 -16.28
C THR A 658 4.93 -15.69 -15.55
N LEU A 659 3.81 -16.00 -16.20
CA LEU A 659 2.46 -15.91 -15.64
C LEU A 659 1.99 -17.24 -15.01
N GLY A 660 2.85 -18.28 -14.97
CA GLY A 660 2.46 -19.61 -14.51
C GLY A 660 1.50 -20.34 -15.44
N LEU A 661 1.34 -19.87 -16.69
CA LEU A 661 0.51 -20.50 -17.69
C LEU A 661 1.26 -21.59 -18.47
N ASP A 662 0.53 -22.63 -18.89
CA ASP A 662 1.10 -23.69 -19.74
C ASP A 662 1.43 -23.14 -21.13
N TRP A 663 2.68 -22.78 -21.34
CA TRP A 663 3.16 -22.18 -22.57
C TRP A 663 3.19 -23.14 -23.79
N HIS A 664 2.96 -24.44 -23.57
CA HIS A 664 2.81 -25.43 -24.64
C HIS A 664 1.39 -25.48 -25.22
N LYS A 665 0.41 -24.87 -24.55
CA LYS A 665 -0.97 -24.79 -25.01
C LYS A 665 -1.28 -23.46 -25.65
N PRO A 666 -2.18 -23.42 -26.64
CA PRO A 666 -2.63 -22.18 -27.23
C PRO A 666 -3.49 -21.38 -26.24
N HIS A 667 -3.39 -20.06 -26.32
CA HIS A 667 -4.17 -19.14 -25.50
C HIS A 667 -4.82 -18.05 -26.34
N HIS A 668 -6.04 -17.67 -25.99
CA HIS A 668 -6.69 -16.46 -26.45
C HIS A 668 -6.12 -15.27 -25.69
N VAL A 669 -5.92 -14.14 -26.38
CA VAL A 669 -5.50 -12.88 -25.79
C VAL A 669 -6.34 -11.75 -26.34
N MET A 670 -7.03 -11.03 -25.47
CA MET A 670 -7.82 -9.86 -25.80
C MET A 670 -7.17 -8.60 -25.26
N ASP A 671 -6.79 -7.67 -26.14
CA ASP A 671 -6.38 -6.33 -25.76
C ASP A 671 -7.62 -5.48 -25.49
N PHE A 672 -7.81 -5.13 -24.23
CA PHE A 672 -9.01 -4.45 -23.74
C PHE A 672 -9.24 -3.08 -24.39
N TRP A 673 -8.20 -2.23 -24.42
CA TRP A 673 -8.32 -0.86 -24.89
C TRP A 673 -8.37 -0.75 -26.41
N ASN A 674 -7.55 -1.55 -27.11
CA ASN A 674 -7.49 -1.54 -28.57
C ASN A 674 -8.55 -2.42 -29.23
N ARG A 675 -9.34 -3.19 -28.45
CA ARG A 675 -10.36 -4.13 -28.94
C ARG A 675 -9.78 -5.12 -29.95
N HIS A 676 -8.54 -5.55 -29.73
CA HIS A 676 -7.84 -6.43 -30.66
C HIS A 676 -7.67 -7.83 -30.06
N TYR A 677 -8.00 -8.84 -30.86
CA TYR A 677 -7.85 -10.24 -30.49
C TYR A 677 -6.55 -10.82 -31.07
N TYR A 678 -5.87 -11.63 -30.29
CA TYR A 678 -4.70 -12.41 -30.68
C TYR A 678 -4.86 -13.87 -30.23
N ARG A 679 -4.16 -14.79 -30.93
CA ARG A 679 -3.94 -16.16 -30.48
C ARG A 679 -2.44 -16.37 -30.29
N ILE A 680 -2.03 -16.90 -29.13
CA ILE A 680 -0.64 -17.25 -28.84
C ILE A 680 -0.51 -18.76 -28.85
N THR A 681 0.40 -19.28 -29.66
CA THR A 681 0.70 -20.72 -29.83
C THR A 681 2.15 -21.06 -29.50
N GLU A 682 3.03 -20.06 -29.39
CA GLU A 682 4.46 -20.21 -29.17
C GLU A 682 4.91 -19.86 -27.73
N GLY A 683 3.96 -19.70 -26.81
CA GLY A 683 4.24 -19.39 -25.42
C GLY A 683 4.64 -17.92 -25.15
N TYR A 684 4.80 -17.10 -26.17
CA TYR A 684 5.12 -15.67 -26.04
C TYR A 684 4.52 -14.81 -27.17
N ARG A 685 4.50 -13.50 -26.91
CA ARG A 685 4.16 -12.50 -27.93
C ARG A 685 4.96 -11.22 -27.73
N VAL A 686 5.47 -10.67 -28.83
CA VAL A 686 6.22 -9.41 -28.86
C VAL A 686 5.29 -8.27 -29.28
N PHE A 687 5.26 -7.22 -28.49
CA PHE A 687 4.59 -5.96 -28.78
C PHE A 687 5.63 -4.89 -29.06
N THR A 688 5.70 -4.44 -30.30
CA THR A 688 6.67 -3.43 -30.76
C THR A 688 6.09 -2.02 -30.66
N ASN A 689 6.97 -1.02 -30.51
CA ASN A 689 6.58 0.40 -30.54
C ASN A 689 5.48 0.81 -29.54
N MET A 690 5.44 0.19 -28.37
CA MET A 690 4.54 0.67 -27.31
C MET A 690 4.88 2.12 -26.99
N LEU A 691 3.88 2.98 -27.06
CA LEU A 691 4.04 4.43 -26.85
C LEU A 691 4.64 4.72 -25.47
N PRO A 692 5.34 5.85 -25.29
CA PRO A 692 5.72 6.35 -23.97
C PRO A 692 4.49 6.45 -23.07
N HIS A 693 4.64 5.98 -21.82
CA HIS A 693 3.62 6.06 -20.77
C HIS A 693 2.32 5.27 -21.07
N SER A 694 2.39 4.32 -22.02
CA SER A 694 1.24 3.48 -22.37
C SER A 694 1.27 2.14 -21.66
N GLY A 695 0.11 1.52 -21.55
CA GLY A 695 -0.08 0.15 -21.11
C GLY A 695 -1.00 -0.63 -22.04
N LEU A 696 -0.71 -1.91 -22.23
CA LEU A 696 -1.63 -2.89 -22.78
C LEU A 696 -2.33 -3.57 -21.61
N LEU A 697 -3.62 -3.78 -21.71
CA LEU A 697 -4.40 -4.57 -20.77
C LEU A 697 -4.92 -5.82 -21.46
N LEU A 698 -4.25 -6.95 -21.18
CA LEU A 698 -4.39 -8.19 -21.94
C LEU A 698 -5.10 -9.25 -21.12
N GLY A 699 -6.32 -9.64 -21.50
CA GLY A 699 -7.01 -10.80 -20.93
C GLY A 699 -6.56 -12.08 -21.60
N ILE A 700 -5.98 -13.00 -20.85
CA ILE A 700 -5.40 -14.25 -21.34
C ILE A 700 -6.21 -15.43 -20.83
N LYS A 701 -6.66 -16.30 -21.72
CA LYS A 701 -7.48 -17.45 -21.40
C LYS A 701 -7.06 -18.67 -22.20
N PRO A 702 -7.09 -19.88 -21.60
CA PRO A 702 -6.72 -21.10 -22.34
C PRO A 702 -7.73 -21.41 -23.45
N VAL A 703 -7.25 -22.01 -24.54
CA VAL A 703 -8.11 -22.63 -25.54
C VAL A 703 -8.56 -23.98 -25.03
N LEU A 704 -9.88 -24.25 -25.05
CA LEU A 704 -10.48 -25.49 -24.56
C LEU A 704 -11.23 -26.23 -25.70
N ASP A 705 -11.58 -27.49 -25.46
CA ASP A 705 -12.26 -28.36 -26.42
C ASP A 705 -13.81 -28.27 -26.37
N VAL A 706 -14.31 -27.30 -25.58
CA VAL A 706 -15.75 -26.98 -25.49
C VAL A 706 -15.92 -25.47 -25.63
N PRO A 707 -17.11 -24.94 -25.96
CA PRO A 707 -17.33 -23.50 -25.99
C PRO A 707 -16.92 -22.82 -24.69
N HIS A 708 -16.01 -21.84 -24.79
CA HIS A 708 -15.33 -21.22 -23.63
C HIS A 708 -15.13 -19.73 -23.81
N LEU A 709 -14.87 -19.02 -22.70
CA LEU A 709 -14.58 -17.59 -22.70
C LEU A 709 -13.22 -17.33 -23.34
N ALA A 710 -13.17 -16.47 -24.38
CA ALA A 710 -11.94 -16.00 -25.00
C ALA A 710 -11.58 -14.54 -24.62
N GLY A 711 -12.56 -13.73 -24.19
CA GLY A 711 -12.34 -12.35 -23.74
C GLY A 711 -13.64 -11.63 -23.42
N SER A 712 -13.54 -10.47 -22.77
CA SER A 712 -14.66 -9.57 -22.51
C SER A 712 -14.22 -8.12 -22.50
N THR A 713 -15.11 -7.22 -22.91
CA THR A 713 -14.86 -5.78 -22.91
C THR A 713 -15.78 -5.00 -21.99
N PHE A 714 -16.61 -5.68 -21.22
CA PHE A 714 -17.56 -5.06 -20.29
C PHE A 714 -16.88 -4.47 -19.07
N HIS A 715 -15.87 -5.16 -18.56
CA HIS A 715 -15.16 -4.81 -17.34
C HIS A 715 -13.65 -4.99 -17.53
N ILE A 716 -12.87 -4.18 -16.82
CA ILE A 716 -11.41 -4.15 -16.94
C ILE A 716 -10.74 -5.50 -16.57
N SER A 717 -11.39 -6.31 -15.75
CA SER A 717 -10.93 -7.65 -15.38
C SER A 717 -11.08 -8.68 -16.53
N GLN A 718 -11.89 -8.38 -17.54
CA GLN A 718 -12.15 -9.24 -18.71
C GLN A 718 -12.69 -10.63 -18.34
N GLY A 719 -13.70 -10.66 -17.49
CA GLY A 719 -14.41 -11.90 -17.11
C GLY A 719 -14.82 -11.97 -15.63
N GLY A 720 -14.43 -10.99 -14.78
CA GLY A 720 -14.89 -10.90 -13.39
C GLY A 720 -16.40 -10.69 -13.28
N GLU A 721 -17.00 -10.07 -14.26
CA GLU A 721 -18.43 -9.78 -14.40
C GLU A 721 -19.29 -11.00 -14.80
N ILE A 722 -18.67 -12.09 -15.25
CA ILE A 722 -19.38 -13.28 -15.71
C ILE A 722 -19.68 -14.17 -14.52
N ARG A 723 -20.95 -14.26 -14.13
CA ARG A 723 -21.44 -14.98 -12.93
C ARG A 723 -21.82 -16.40 -13.21
N ARG A 724 -22.20 -16.72 -14.46
CA ARG A 724 -22.63 -18.04 -14.88
C ARG A 724 -21.99 -18.41 -16.20
N TRP A 725 -21.50 -19.63 -16.32
CA TRP A 725 -21.01 -20.25 -17.54
C TRP A 725 -21.32 -21.72 -17.47
N GLN A 726 -22.32 -22.15 -18.25
CA GLN A 726 -22.77 -23.53 -18.22
C GLN A 726 -22.92 -24.06 -19.62
N TRP A 727 -22.09 -25.02 -19.97
CA TRP A 727 -22.19 -25.76 -21.23
C TRP A 727 -22.92 -27.05 -21.03
N GLN A 728 -24.04 -27.24 -21.73
CA GLN A 728 -24.79 -28.49 -21.87
C GLN A 728 -25.13 -28.65 -23.35
N GLU A 729 -24.34 -29.45 -24.06
CA GLU A 729 -24.48 -29.60 -25.52
C GLU A 729 -25.95 -29.82 -25.92
N PRO A 730 -26.50 -29.00 -26.81
CA PRO A 730 -25.86 -28.01 -27.64
C PRO A 730 -25.97 -26.55 -27.11
N VAL A 731 -26.31 -26.33 -25.86
CA VAL A 731 -26.60 -24.98 -25.30
C VAL A 731 -25.52 -24.50 -24.36
N LEU A 732 -25.05 -23.29 -24.58
CA LEU A 732 -24.23 -22.52 -23.63
C LEU A 732 -25.12 -21.47 -22.98
N THR A 733 -25.14 -21.45 -21.64
CA THR A 733 -25.74 -20.39 -20.83
C THR A 733 -24.64 -19.50 -20.26
N LEU A 734 -24.64 -18.22 -20.66
CA LEU A 734 -23.78 -17.15 -20.20
C LEU A 734 -24.57 -16.20 -19.31
N GLY A 735 -24.23 -16.11 -18.03
CA GLY A 735 -24.80 -15.13 -17.08
C GLY A 735 -23.82 -13.98 -16.83
N ILE A 736 -24.27 -12.75 -16.99
CA ILE A 736 -23.50 -11.53 -16.78
C ILE A 736 -24.25 -10.61 -15.82
N ASP A 737 -23.48 -10.00 -14.89
CA ASP A 737 -23.99 -9.03 -13.94
C ASP A 737 -22.92 -7.96 -13.68
N LEU A 738 -23.26 -6.72 -13.93
CA LEU A 738 -22.40 -5.56 -13.73
C LEU A 738 -22.95 -4.59 -12.67
N GLY A 739 -24.22 -4.80 -12.21
CA GLY A 739 -24.89 -3.81 -11.35
C GLY A 739 -25.05 -2.43 -12.01
N ARG A 740 -24.90 -2.34 -13.35
CA ARG A 740 -25.00 -1.11 -14.12
C ARG A 740 -25.40 -1.38 -15.57
N VAL A 741 -25.85 -0.34 -16.24
CA VAL A 741 -26.07 -0.37 -17.69
C VAL A 741 -24.72 -0.32 -18.41
N ALA A 742 -24.49 -1.28 -19.31
CA ALA A 742 -23.30 -1.33 -20.11
C ALA A 742 -23.53 -1.97 -21.49
N GLN A 743 -22.86 -1.47 -22.49
CA GLN A 743 -22.71 -2.13 -23.77
C GLN A 743 -21.29 -2.67 -23.90
N GLY A 744 -21.16 -3.90 -24.34
CA GLY A 744 -19.85 -4.54 -24.49
C GLY A 744 -19.90 -5.79 -25.34
N THR A 745 -18.76 -6.46 -25.43
CA THR A 745 -18.56 -7.64 -26.27
C THR A 745 -17.97 -8.77 -25.42
N VAL A 746 -18.52 -9.98 -25.59
CA VAL A 746 -17.91 -11.22 -25.08
C VAL A 746 -17.39 -12.02 -26.27
N LEU A 747 -16.13 -12.45 -26.20
CA LEU A 747 -15.52 -13.35 -27.17
C LEU A 747 -15.67 -14.78 -26.70
N ILE A 748 -16.16 -15.68 -27.56
CA ILE A 748 -16.33 -17.10 -27.29
C ILE A 748 -15.46 -17.92 -28.25
N GLY A 749 -14.58 -18.73 -27.69
CA GLY A 749 -13.91 -19.80 -28.42
C GLY A 749 -14.91 -20.92 -28.68
N THR A 750 -15.15 -21.24 -29.96
CA THR A 750 -16.22 -22.15 -30.35
C THR A 750 -15.82 -23.62 -30.26
N ALA A 751 -14.53 -23.92 -30.12
CA ALA A 751 -14.00 -25.30 -30.08
C ALA A 751 -14.45 -26.18 -31.28
N GLY A 752 -14.55 -25.57 -32.47
CA GLY A 752 -15.00 -26.26 -33.66
C GLY A 752 -16.53 -26.39 -33.82
N TYR A 753 -17.32 -25.97 -32.84
CA TYR A 753 -18.77 -25.86 -32.99
C TYR A 753 -19.16 -24.63 -33.82
N VAL A 754 -20.31 -24.66 -34.47
CA VAL A 754 -20.89 -23.53 -35.18
C VAL A 754 -22.01 -22.92 -34.32
N LEU A 755 -21.95 -21.62 -34.05
CA LEU A 755 -23.04 -20.90 -33.41
C LEU A 755 -24.26 -20.87 -34.28
N ALA A 756 -25.31 -21.62 -33.92
CA ALA A 756 -26.53 -21.80 -34.72
C ALA A 756 -27.66 -20.85 -34.27
N GLY A 757 -27.62 -20.34 -33.06
CA GLY A 757 -28.64 -19.41 -32.54
C GLY A 757 -28.15 -18.57 -31.40
N ALA A 758 -28.55 -17.28 -31.42
CA ALA A 758 -28.36 -16.28 -30.36
C ALA A 758 -29.66 -15.45 -30.24
N PRO A 759 -29.90 -14.76 -29.08
CA PRO A 759 -31.02 -13.83 -28.95
C PRO A 759 -30.99 -12.72 -30.01
N GLU A 760 -32.14 -12.21 -30.42
CA GLU A 760 -32.27 -11.19 -31.48
C GLU A 760 -31.52 -9.87 -31.20
N ASP A 761 -31.37 -9.53 -29.93
CA ASP A 761 -30.68 -8.32 -29.48
C ASP A 761 -29.15 -8.50 -29.25
N VAL A 762 -28.61 -9.67 -29.61
CA VAL A 762 -27.19 -9.99 -29.60
C VAL A 762 -26.63 -9.97 -31.01
N THR A 763 -25.75 -9.03 -31.29
CA THR A 763 -25.00 -8.98 -32.55
C THR A 763 -23.87 -9.99 -32.51
N VAL A 764 -23.78 -10.84 -33.56
CA VAL A 764 -22.76 -11.88 -33.69
C VAL A 764 -21.81 -11.54 -34.84
N GLU A 765 -20.52 -11.57 -34.59
CA GLU A 765 -19.46 -11.37 -35.58
C GLU A 765 -18.38 -12.45 -35.44
N HIS A 766 -17.82 -12.91 -36.53
CA HIS A 766 -16.67 -13.79 -36.56
C HIS A 766 -15.37 -12.99 -36.43
N VAL A 767 -14.57 -13.28 -35.40
CA VAL A 767 -13.28 -12.61 -35.13
C VAL A 767 -12.11 -13.46 -35.64
N ALA A 768 -12.24 -14.77 -35.58
CA ALA A 768 -11.30 -15.76 -36.09
C ALA A 768 -12.05 -17.03 -36.45
N GLU A 769 -11.39 -18.01 -37.06
CA GLU A 769 -12.00 -19.27 -37.50
C GLU A 769 -12.81 -19.97 -36.40
N ASP A 770 -12.28 -19.93 -35.17
CA ASP A 770 -12.87 -20.60 -34.00
C ASP A 770 -13.26 -19.61 -32.88
N VAL A 771 -13.47 -18.32 -33.22
CA VAL A 771 -13.85 -17.29 -32.22
C VAL A 771 -14.96 -16.40 -32.76
N VAL A 772 -16.05 -16.29 -32.03
CA VAL A 772 -17.14 -15.36 -32.26
C VAL A 772 -17.21 -14.27 -31.21
N ALA A 773 -17.56 -13.07 -31.62
CA ALA A 773 -17.85 -11.92 -30.78
C ALA A 773 -19.36 -11.74 -30.65
N LEU A 774 -19.83 -11.58 -29.41
CA LEU A 774 -21.20 -11.30 -29.06
C LEU A 774 -21.28 -9.89 -28.46
N THR A 775 -21.87 -8.96 -29.20
CA THR A 775 -22.06 -7.57 -28.73
C THR A 775 -23.51 -7.34 -28.33
N PHE A 776 -23.73 -6.87 -27.11
CA PHE A 776 -25.07 -6.64 -26.56
C PHE A 776 -25.03 -5.60 -25.42
N THR A 777 -26.23 -5.21 -24.98
CA THR A 777 -26.41 -4.32 -23.82
C THR A 777 -26.92 -5.09 -22.61
N VAL A 778 -26.29 -4.85 -21.48
CA VAL A 778 -26.70 -5.34 -20.15
C VAL A 778 -27.33 -4.15 -19.40
N ARG A 779 -28.54 -4.32 -18.89
CA ARG A 779 -29.23 -3.33 -18.02
C ARG A 779 -29.33 -3.84 -16.58
N ASP A 780 -29.64 -5.11 -16.46
CA ASP A 780 -29.76 -5.86 -15.21
C ASP A 780 -29.02 -7.20 -15.38
N ALA A 781 -28.88 -7.98 -14.31
CA ALA A 781 -28.34 -9.34 -14.38
C ALA A 781 -29.09 -10.14 -15.46
N ARG A 782 -28.33 -10.73 -16.39
CA ARG A 782 -28.90 -11.36 -17.59
C ARG A 782 -28.23 -12.69 -17.90
N ASP A 783 -29.07 -13.70 -18.19
CA ASP A 783 -28.65 -14.95 -18.80
C ASP A 783 -28.89 -14.91 -20.33
N ILE A 784 -27.88 -15.29 -21.10
CA ILE A 784 -27.90 -15.41 -22.54
C ILE A 784 -27.76 -16.88 -22.89
N HIS A 785 -28.70 -17.40 -23.69
CA HIS A 785 -28.68 -18.78 -24.18
C HIS A 785 -28.24 -18.80 -25.63
N LEU A 786 -27.17 -19.56 -25.88
CA LEU A 786 -26.56 -19.71 -27.20
C LEU A 786 -26.66 -21.15 -27.63
N THR A 787 -27.14 -21.38 -28.85
CA THR A 787 -27.25 -22.73 -29.39
C THR A 787 -26.12 -22.99 -30.40
N PHE A 788 -25.42 -24.09 -30.22
CA PHE A 788 -24.32 -24.52 -31.07
C PHE A 788 -24.70 -25.82 -31.82
N SER A 789 -24.14 -26.04 -32.98
CA SER A 789 -24.22 -27.28 -33.72
C SER A 789 -22.82 -27.81 -34.00
N LYS A 790 -22.69 -29.15 -34.07
CA LYS A 790 -21.45 -29.77 -34.51
C LYS A 790 -21.14 -29.36 -35.96
N PRO A 791 -19.86 -29.21 -36.33
CA PRO A 791 -19.52 -28.94 -37.74
C PRO A 791 -20.10 -30.07 -38.58
N ARG A 792 -20.63 -29.71 -39.75
CA ARG A 792 -21.01 -30.70 -40.77
C ARG A 792 -19.73 -31.37 -41.23
N THR A 793 -19.59 -32.64 -40.93
CA THR A 793 -18.49 -33.51 -41.40
C THR A 793 -18.39 -33.56 -42.89
#